data_2fcae9188e0f38fa77b5c18d6f18eb30
#
_entry.id   2fcae9188e0f38fa77b5c18d6f18eb30
#
_cell.length_a   1.000
_cell.length_b   1.000
_cell.length_c   1.000
_cell.angle_alpha   90.00
_cell.angle_beta   90.00
_cell.angle_gamma   90.00
#
_symmetry.space_group_name_H-M   'P 1'
#
loop_
_entity.id
_entity.type
_entity.pdbx_description
1 polymer ?
#
loop_
_entity_poly.entity_id
_entity_poly.type
_entity_poly.pdbx_seq_one_letter_code
_entity_poly.pdbx_strand_id
1 'polypeptide(L)'
;MQAASAERPNVVFILSDDLGWGSVGCYGADPDLISTPNIDRLAREGRRFTDANTTSSVCSPTRYAVLTGRYCWRTPLQSEVLGTTSPLHIETDRLTMASMLKKLGYTTAAVGKWHLGYGSASVTDYTQELKPGPLEIGFDYHFGVPANHGDVAGVYVEDHWVYGLDKASPSEPSQPYLTMKERKAGVGPRGPSAIPLNAPRRVDEEVMAVTSQKAADWIRRQPSEKPFFLYFTPVAVHNPITPSKESTGQSKAGPYGDFIHDLDLGVGTILKALEEKGCLDETLIVFSSDNGGVNRPTGESEQNQARDAGLKPVGPFRGGKHNVWEGGFRVPYIVRWPGHVPAGTVCEETVSLVDSVASLAAIVGVELPPVEVGAEDSVDVSAAWLGKDYEKPLRRDVIVHSADGNFAIRKGPWKWIEGVPAYDVKPGSLKSRADEFNRMLFDLSEDIAEAHEVESEHPEVVTELEALLNRYRDGGYSRELPAEDVKPKPDYEPLPALVGEPVLELSFNAVPKRPWRTAPGRWTAQDGAVWGDPGREPGDRAGLTGPVGITDGTIEYEFNLPRGAARHSQRIAVGDGKHSFRVVVSAGRLEVSKNPEPGQGQEVAQRLIDERVRLRPGVWHTLRMRFQGDEISVQVAGIEAKAKHPIFAEPKKELNFLTFDGVVGFRHLVVVR
;
A
#
# COMPACT_ATOMS: atom_id res chain seq x y z
N MET A 1 12.86 19.51 38.44
CA MET A 1 12.58 18.08 38.39
C MET A 1 13.35 17.53 37.21
N GLN A 2 14.36 16.68 37.41
CA GLN A 2 14.99 15.97 36.30
C GLN A 2 13.92 15.04 35.72
N ALA A 3 13.63 15.17 34.43
CA ALA A 3 12.83 14.20 33.71
C ALA A 3 13.52 12.84 33.89
N ALA A 4 12.80 11.86 34.45
CA ALA A 4 13.28 10.48 34.47
C ALA A 4 13.66 10.13 33.03
N SER A 5 14.87 9.60 32.81
CA SER A 5 15.26 9.12 31.49
C SER A 5 14.22 8.06 31.08
N ALA A 6 13.53 8.29 29.97
CA ALA A 6 12.58 7.32 29.47
C ALA A 6 13.32 5.99 29.30
N GLU A 7 12.82 4.94 29.96
CA GLU A 7 13.34 3.60 29.78
C GLU A 7 13.19 3.24 28.29
N ARG A 8 14.29 2.87 27.65
CA ARG A 8 14.30 2.53 26.23
C ARG A 8 14.29 1.01 26.10
N PRO A 9 13.09 0.37 25.97
CA PRO A 9 13.00 -1.06 25.82
C PRO A 9 13.63 -1.53 24.51
N ASN A 10 14.05 -2.78 24.44
CA ASN A 10 14.12 -3.44 23.15
C ASN A 10 12.72 -3.51 22.54
N VAL A 11 12.62 -3.46 21.21
CA VAL A 11 11.34 -3.52 20.51
C VAL A 11 11.35 -4.67 19.52
N VAL A 12 10.35 -5.55 19.60
CA VAL A 12 10.10 -6.60 18.61
C VAL A 12 8.69 -6.41 18.08
N PHE A 13 8.58 -6.09 16.80
CA PHE A 13 7.30 -5.97 16.10
C PHE A 13 7.13 -7.17 15.18
N ILE A 14 6.17 -8.06 15.51
CA ILE A 14 5.86 -9.28 14.76
C ILE A 14 4.61 -9.01 13.92
N LEU A 15 4.75 -9.03 12.60
CA LEU A 15 3.64 -8.82 11.66
C LEU A 15 3.47 -10.05 10.77
N SER A 16 2.55 -10.94 11.14
CA SER A 16 2.21 -12.14 10.38
C SER A 16 1.53 -11.78 9.04
N ASP A 17 1.38 -12.77 8.19
CA ASP A 17 0.88 -12.63 6.83
C ASP A 17 -0.46 -13.39 6.68
N ASP A 18 -1.54 -12.68 6.35
CA ASP A 18 -2.90 -13.24 6.17
C ASP A 18 -3.50 -13.92 7.41
N LEU A 19 -3.01 -13.66 8.62
CA LEU A 19 -3.55 -14.28 9.81
C LEU A 19 -4.88 -13.63 10.22
N GLY A 20 -5.94 -14.38 10.11
CA GLY A 20 -7.26 -13.91 10.50
C GLY A 20 -7.44 -13.86 12.03
N TRP A 21 -8.33 -12.97 12.46
CA TRP A 21 -8.64 -12.71 13.88
C TRP A 21 -9.03 -14.00 14.63
N GLY A 22 -9.82 -14.89 14.01
CA GLY A 22 -10.28 -16.14 14.63
C GLY A 22 -9.32 -17.32 14.46
N SER A 23 -8.08 -17.12 14.01
CA SER A 23 -7.10 -18.17 13.78
C SER A 23 -6.11 -18.37 14.93
N VAL A 24 -6.31 -17.71 16.07
CA VAL A 24 -5.43 -17.73 17.25
C VAL A 24 -6.21 -18.16 18.49
N GLY A 25 -5.62 -18.99 19.32
CA GLY A 25 -6.27 -19.54 20.52
C GLY A 25 -6.83 -18.48 21.44
N CYS A 26 -6.06 -17.45 21.80
CA CYS A 26 -6.50 -16.36 22.66
C CYS A 26 -7.59 -15.46 22.05
N TYR A 27 -7.90 -15.61 20.76
CA TYR A 27 -9.04 -14.99 20.07
C TYR A 27 -10.21 -15.96 19.81
N GLY A 28 -10.17 -17.13 20.41
CA GLY A 28 -11.28 -18.09 20.40
C GLY A 28 -11.24 -19.12 19.27
N ALA A 29 -10.09 -19.35 18.65
CA ALA A 29 -9.90 -20.52 17.81
C ALA A 29 -10.16 -21.80 18.62
N ASP A 30 -10.85 -22.77 18.02
CA ASP A 30 -11.12 -24.06 18.65
C ASP A 30 -9.80 -24.77 18.96
N PRO A 31 -9.48 -25.06 20.25
CA PRO A 31 -8.22 -25.69 20.64
C PRO A 31 -8.04 -27.11 20.08
N ASP A 32 -9.13 -27.77 19.65
CA ASP A 32 -9.07 -29.03 18.95
C ASP A 32 -8.60 -28.91 17.51
N LEU A 33 -8.70 -27.72 16.93
CA LEU A 33 -8.29 -27.41 15.56
C LEU A 33 -6.94 -26.66 15.53
N ILE A 34 -6.76 -25.66 16.38
CA ILE A 34 -5.61 -24.75 16.35
C ILE A 34 -4.95 -24.68 17.74
N SER A 35 -3.63 -24.81 17.75
CA SER A 35 -2.81 -24.62 18.96
C SER A 35 -1.77 -23.53 18.71
N THR A 36 -1.85 -22.43 19.49
CA THR A 36 -0.92 -21.29 19.40
C THR A 36 -0.34 -20.91 20.77
N PRO A 37 0.33 -21.83 21.47
CA PRO A 37 0.72 -21.64 22.87
C PRO A 37 1.70 -20.48 23.10
N ASN A 38 2.56 -20.15 22.11
CA ASN A 38 3.51 -19.04 22.22
C ASN A 38 2.83 -17.69 21.99
N ILE A 39 1.93 -17.59 21.01
CA ILE A 39 1.12 -16.39 20.78
C ILE A 39 0.15 -16.18 21.96
N ASP A 40 -0.47 -17.25 22.46
CA ASP A 40 -1.34 -17.20 23.63
C ASP A 40 -0.57 -16.82 24.91
N ARG A 41 0.72 -17.17 25.01
CA ARG A 41 1.60 -16.69 26.06
C ARG A 41 1.77 -15.19 26.01
N LEU A 42 1.98 -14.59 24.83
CA LEU A 42 2.06 -13.13 24.68
C LEU A 42 0.79 -12.45 25.22
N ALA A 43 -0.38 -13.01 24.94
CA ALA A 43 -1.66 -12.48 25.43
C ALA A 43 -1.81 -12.65 26.96
N ARG A 44 -1.39 -13.77 27.53
CA ARG A 44 -1.43 -14.00 28.99
C ARG A 44 -0.47 -13.09 29.76
N GLU A 45 0.71 -12.82 29.20
CA GLU A 45 1.73 -11.97 29.80
C GLU A 45 1.60 -10.50 29.41
N GLY A 46 0.67 -10.17 28.50
CA GLY A 46 0.44 -8.84 27.95
C GLY A 46 -1.03 -8.47 27.88
N ARG A 47 -1.36 -7.61 26.94
CA ARG A 47 -2.70 -7.07 26.70
C ARG A 47 -3.17 -7.37 25.29
N ARG A 48 -4.36 -7.93 25.16
CA ARG A 48 -5.02 -8.29 23.90
C ARG A 48 -6.03 -7.23 23.51
N PHE A 49 -6.05 -6.82 22.23
CA PHE A 49 -7.01 -5.86 21.68
C PHE A 49 -8.07 -6.57 20.86
N THR A 50 -9.33 -6.17 21.01
CA THR A 50 -10.45 -6.76 20.28
C THR A 50 -10.87 -5.93 19.06
N ASP A 51 -10.45 -4.67 18.99
CA ASP A 51 -10.73 -3.76 17.88
C ASP A 51 -9.47 -3.16 17.28
N ALA A 52 -8.59 -4.03 16.78
CA ALA A 52 -7.39 -3.61 16.04
C ALA A 52 -7.62 -3.78 14.53
N ASN A 53 -7.26 -2.74 13.77
CA ASN A 53 -7.56 -2.64 12.36
C ASN A 53 -6.28 -2.42 11.54
N THR A 54 -6.14 -3.16 10.44
CA THR A 54 -5.15 -2.85 9.41
C THR A 54 -5.62 -1.66 8.58
N THR A 55 -4.73 -1.08 7.78
CA THR A 55 -5.09 0.05 6.90
C THR A 55 -5.63 -0.38 5.56
N SER A 56 -5.40 -1.64 5.20
CA SER A 56 -5.86 -2.25 3.96
C SER A 56 -6.13 -3.72 4.16
N SER A 57 -6.99 -4.30 3.34
CA SER A 57 -7.25 -5.74 3.33
C SER A 57 -6.23 -6.55 2.51
N VAL A 58 -5.05 -5.94 2.20
CA VAL A 58 -3.92 -6.59 1.49
C VAL A 58 -2.57 -6.09 2.02
N CYS A 59 -1.53 -6.89 1.79
CA CYS A 59 -0.22 -6.84 2.45
C CYS A 59 0.55 -5.51 2.32
N SER A 60 0.98 -5.12 1.08
CA SER A 60 1.91 -3.99 0.88
C SER A 60 1.43 -2.68 1.48
N PRO A 61 0.14 -2.28 1.35
CA PRO A 61 -0.35 -1.03 1.92
C PRO A 61 -0.24 -0.96 3.45
N THR A 62 -0.59 -2.05 4.14
CA THR A 62 -0.47 -2.08 5.61
C THR A 62 1.00 -2.11 6.06
N ARG A 63 1.87 -2.88 5.38
CA ARG A 63 3.32 -2.91 5.68
C ARG A 63 3.95 -1.53 5.52
N TYR A 64 3.56 -0.78 4.48
CA TYR A 64 3.94 0.62 4.32
C TYR A 64 3.46 1.47 5.50
N ALA A 65 2.19 1.37 5.85
CA ALA A 65 1.59 2.20 6.89
C ALA A 65 2.18 1.93 8.29
N VAL A 66 2.45 0.67 8.64
CA VAL A 66 3.11 0.29 9.90
C VAL A 66 4.47 0.95 10.03
N LEU A 67 5.27 0.94 8.97
CA LEU A 67 6.63 1.50 9.02
C LEU A 67 6.67 3.02 8.99
N THR A 68 5.71 3.68 8.32
CA THR A 68 5.78 5.13 8.03
C THR A 68 4.81 5.99 8.84
N GLY A 69 3.80 5.39 9.49
CA GLY A 69 2.72 6.15 10.13
C GLY A 69 1.84 6.91 9.13
N ARG A 70 1.78 6.45 7.87
CA ARG A 70 1.06 7.09 6.77
C ARG A 70 0.24 6.06 6.00
N TYR A 71 -0.99 6.40 5.65
CA TYR A 71 -1.79 5.54 4.77
C TYR A 71 -1.15 5.39 3.39
N CYS A 72 -1.03 4.14 2.92
CA CYS A 72 -0.40 3.85 1.63
C CYS A 72 -1.14 4.46 0.43
N TRP A 73 -2.47 4.59 0.51
CA TRP A 73 -3.27 5.21 -0.54
C TRP A 73 -2.96 6.70 -0.78
N ARG A 74 -2.17 7.35 0.09
CA ARG A 74 -1.59 8.69 -0.15
C ARG A 74 -0.40 8.65 -1.10
N THR A 75 0.02 7.47 -1.52
CA THR A 75 1.08 7.23 -2.52
C THR A 75 0.44 6.80 -3.86
N PRO A 76 1.22 6.57 -4.92
CA PRO A 76 0.69 5.97 -6.15
C PRO A 76 0.08 4.57 -6.00
N LEU A 77 0.39 3.84 -4.92
CA LEU A 77 -0.22 2.53 -4.62
C LEU A 77 -1.54 2.73 -3.87
N GLN A 78 -2.59 3.05 -4.60
CA GLN A 78 -3.94 3.32 -4.05
C GLN A 78 -4.80 2.06 -3.95
N SER A 79 -4.40 0.99 -4.60
CA SER A 79 -5.06 -0.32 -4.61
C SER A 79 -4.04 -1.42 -4.86
N GLU A 80 -4.41 -2.69 -4.65
CA GLU A 80 -3.57 -3.87 -4.87
C GLU A 80 -2.30 -3.93 -4.01
N VAL A 81 -1.30 -4.66 -4.49
CA VAL A 81 -0.01 -4.87 -3.84
C VAL A 81 1.13 -4.68 -4.83
N LEU A 82 2.33 -4.47 -4.33
CA LEU A 82 3.53 -4.42 -5.14
C LEU A 82 3.87 -5.80 -5.74
N GLY A 83 4.38 -5.81 -6.95
CA GLY A 83 4.94 -7.02 -7.56
C GLY A 83 6.34 -7.34 -7.02
N THR A 84 6.82 -8.58 -7.28
CA THR A 84 8.17 -9.01 -6.89
C THR A 84 9.26 -8.08 -7.42
N THR A 85 9.08 -7.54 -8.61
CA THR A 85 10.07 -6.67 -9.28
C THR A 85 9.77 -5.18 -9.15
N SER A 86 8.89 -4.78 -8.25
CA SER A 86 8.60 -3.35 -8.00
C SER A 86 9.79 -2.64 -7.35
N PRO A 87 10.03 -1.35 -7.67
CA PRO A 87 11.01 -0.53 -6.97
C PRO A 87 10.63 -0.33 -5.49
N LEU A 88 11.59 0.12 -4.69
CA LEU A 88 11.33 0.50 -3.29
C LEU A 88 10.22 1.56 -3.25
N HIS A 89 9.16 1.25 -2.49
CA HIS A 89 7.96 2.10 -2.43
C HIS A 89 8.04 3.17 -1.33
N ILE A 90 8.82 2.93 -0.28
CA ILE A 90 9.05 3.92 0.78
C ILE A 90 10.12 4.90 0.31
N GLU A 91 9.82 6.20 0.37
CA GLU A 91 10.77 7.27 0.08
C GLU A 91 11.92 7.23 1.09
N THR A 92 13.17 7.29 0.64
CA THR A 92 14.37 7.10 1.49
C THR A 92 14.60 8.23 2.50
N ASP A 93 14.01 9.39 2.27
CA ASP A 93 14.03 10.56 3.18
C ASP A 93 12.85 10.59 4.15
N ARG A 94 11.90 9.66 4.00
CA ARG A 94 10.71 9.59 4.86
C ARG A 94 11.05 9.05 6.24
N LEU A 95 10.40 9.64 7.26
CA LEU A 95 10.39 9.05 8.61
C LEU A 95 9.82 7.64 8.55
N THR A 96 10.56 6.70 9.13
CA THR A 96 10.07 5.35 9.41
C THR A 96 10.28 5.00 10.87
N MET A 97 9.59 3.98 11.35
CA MET A 97 9.81 3.41 12.68
C MET A 97 11.29 3.05 12.89
N ALA A 98 11.93 2.44 11.89
CA ALA A 98 13.34 2.06 11.93
C ALA A 98 14.25 3.29 11.99
N SER A 99 14.06 4.29 11.10
CA SER A 99 14.91 5.48 11.08
C SER A 99 14.76 6.33 12.35
N MET A 100 13.56 6.36 12.94
CA MET A 100 13.29 7.03 14.22
C MET A 100 14.08 6.36 15.37
N LEU A 101 13.95 5.05 15.51
CA LEU A 101 14.64 4.31 16.57
C LEU A 101 16.16 4.30 16.38
N LYS A 102 16.64 4.17 15.14
CA LYS A 102 18.07 4.27 14.81
C LYS A 102 18.70 5.61 15.27
N LYS A 103 18.00 6.74 15.07
CA LYS A 103 18.43 8.05 15.58
C LYS A 103 18.57 8.11 17.09
N LEU A 104 17.89 7.24 17.83
CA LEU A 104 17.99 7.09 19.29
C LEU A 104 19.09 6.10 19.70
N GLY A 105 19.85 5.55 18.76
CA GLY A 105 20.95 4.63 19.03
C GLY A 105 20.55 3.15 19.05
N TYR A 106 19.31 2.80 18.64
CA TYR A 106 18.93 1.41 18.44
C TYR A 106 19.72 0.78 17.28
N THR A 107 20.05 -0.50 17.43
CA THR A 107 20.35 -1.34 16.26
C THR A 107 19.05 -1.88 15.70
N THR A 108 18.92 -1.93 14.36
CA THR A 108 17.63 -2.18 13.71
C THR A 108 17.72 -3.27 12.66
N ALA A 109 16.72 -4.17 12.62
CA ALA A 109 16.66 -5.24 11.62
C ALA A 109 15.26 -5.45 11.07
N ALA A 110 15.19 -5.82 9.78
CA ALA A 110 14.00 -6.35 9.12
C ALA A 110 14.25 -7.79 8.68
N VAL A 111 13.49 -8.75 9.22
CA VAL A 111 13.66 -10.17 8.91
C VAL A 111 12.31 -10.80 8.53
N GLY A 112 12.24 -11.48 7.38
CA GLY A 112 11.05 -12.14 6.88
C GLY A 112 10.52 -11.55 5.57
N LYS A 113 9.20 -11.54 5.35
CA LYS A 113 8.56 -10.99 4.16
C LYS A 113 8.73 -9.47 4.09
N TRP A 114 9.32 -8.99 3.01
CA TRP A 114 9.50 -7.54 2.80
C TRP A 114 8.30 -6.90 2.10
N HIS A 115 8.03 -7.25 0.86
CA HIS A 115 6.90 -6.85 0.03
C HIS A 115 6.73 -5.32 -0.14
N LEU A 116 7.83 -4.56 -0.08
CA LEU A 116 7.86 -3.10 -0.28
C LEU A 116 8.83 -2.67 -1.38
N GLY A 117 9.33 -3.65 -2.18
CA GLY A 117 10.18 -3.40 -3.34
C GLY A 117 11.64 -3.13 -3.01
N TYR A 118 12.49 -3.10 -4.07
CA TYR A 118 13.92 -2.81 -4.00
C TYR A 118 14.35 -2.01 -5.22
N GLY A 119 15.40 -1.20 -5.06
CA GLY A 119 15.95 -0.39 -6.14
C GLY A 119 15.09 0.80 -6.51
N SER A 120 15.56 1.59 -7.47
CA SER A 120 14.88 2.78 -8.00
C SER A 120 14.37 2.60 -9.43
N ALA A 121 14.85 1.57 -10.15
CA ALA A 121 14.42 1.28 -11.51
C ALA A 121 12.97 0.78 -11.53
N SER A 122 12.24 1.07 -12.61
CA SER A 122 10.85 0.64 -12.77
C SER A 122 10.63 -0.88 -12.68
N VAL A 123 11.69 -1.66 -12.95
CA VAL A 123 11.75 -3.10 -12.76
C VAL A 123 13.05 -3.42 -12.02
N THR A 124 12.93 -4.04 -10.84
CA THR A 124 14.07 -4.46 -10.04
C THR A 124 14.85 -5.58 -10.74
N ASP A 125 16.16 -5.38 -10.89
CA ASP A 125 17.09 -6.39 -11.40
C ASP A 125 17.78 -7.09 -10.22
N TYR A 126 17.40 -8.32 -9.95
CA TYR A 126 17.94 -9.15 -8.86
C TYR A 126 19.37 -9.66 -9.11
N THR A 127 19.94 -9.43 -10.29
CA THR A 127 21.35 -9.72 -10.57
C THR A 127 22.29 -8.60 -10.13
N GLN A 128 21.75 -7.46 -9.71
CA GLN A 128 22.47 -6.26 -9.31
C GLN A 128 22.28 -5.96 -7.81
N GLU A 129 22.95 -4.93 -7.34
CA GLU A 129 22.76 -4.40 -5.99
C GLU A 129 21.33 -3.85 -5.83
N LEU A 130 20.61 -4.34 -4.84
CA LEU A 130 19.21 -4.03 -4.57
C LEU A 130 19.09 -2.75 -3.71
N LYS A 131 19.61 -1.65 -4.26
CA LYS A 131 19.68 -0.35 -3.59
C LYS A 131 18.95 0.72 -4.40
N PRO A 132 18.13 1.61 -3.75
CA PRO A 132 17.80 1.60 -2.33
C PRO A 132 16.95 0.42 -1.90
N GLY A 133 17.02 0.07 -0.61
CA GLY A 133 16.30 -1.03 0.00
C GLY A 133 15.95 -0.77 1.46
N PRO A 134 15.74 -1.80 2.28
CA PRO A 134 15.46 -1.66 3.71
C PRO A 134 16.50 -0.85 4.49
N LEU A 135 17.79 -0.91 4.10
CA LEU A 135 18.85 -0.22 4.80
C LEU A 135 18.75 1.31 4.63
N GLU A 136 18.31 1.80 3.46
CA GLU A 136 18.18 3.22 3.19
C GLU A 136 16.97 3.86 3.90
N ILE A 137 16.06 3.06 4.43
CA ILE A 137 14.92 3.56 5.21
C ILE A 137 15.07 3.36 6.72
N GLY A 138 16.29 3.00 7.18
CA GLY A 138 16.68 3.02 8.59
C GLY A 138 17.03 1.69 9.22
N PHE A 139 16.97 0.56 8.51
CA PHE A 139 17.46 -0.71 9.03
C PHE A 139 18.98 -0.82 8.91
N ASP A 140 19.62 -1.52 9.87
CA ASP A 140 21.04 -1.85 9.86
C ASP A 140 21.29 -3.23 9.25
N TYR A 141 20.28 -4.10 9.29
CA TYR A 141 20.33 -5.45 8.76
C TYR A 141 19.00 -5.82 8.12
N HIS A 142 19.06 -6.55 7.01
CA HIS A 142 17.92 -7.13 6.36
C HIS A 142 18.19 -8.58 5.94
N PHE A 143 17.25 -9.49 6.23
CA PHE A 143 17.22 -10.82 5.64
C PHE A 143 15.78 -11.18 5.32
N GLY A 144 15.44 -11.30 4.04
CA GLY A 144 14.02 -11.42 3.72
C GLY A 144 13.68 -12.14 2.43
N VAL A 145 12.39 -12.37 2.33
CA VAL A 145 11.68 -12.84 1.16
C VAL A 145 11.18 -11.61 0.41
N PRO A 146 11.50 -11.45 -0.88
CA PRO A 146 11.19 -10.22 -1.64
C PRO A 146 9.72 -9.81 -1.62
N ALA A 147 8.81 -10.75 -1.90
CA ALA A 147 7.37 -10.53 -1.86
C ALA A 147 6.69 -11.63 -1.04
N ASN A 148 6.13 -12.65 -1.67
CA ASN A 148 5.57 -13.82 -0.99
C ASN A 148 6.58 -14.98 -1.08
N HIS A 149 6.53 -15.95 -0.17
CA HIS A 149 7.48 -17.04 -0.23
C HIS A 149 7.34 -17.95 -1.47
N GLY A 150 6.20 -17.91 -2.16
CA GLY A 150 5.99 -18.51 -3.48
C GLY A 150 6.24 -17.57 -4.66
N ASP A 151 6.98 -16.47 -4.48
CA ASP A 151 7.24 -15.47 -5.53
C ASP A 151 8.16 -16.01 -6.65
N VAL A 152 8.16 -15.28 -7.78
CA VAL A 152 8.94 -15.66 -8.98
C VAL A 152 10.45 -15.54 -8.81
N ALA A 153 10.96 -14.88 -7.77
CA ALA A 153 12.39 -14.79 -7.50
C ALA A 153 12.90 -16.06 -6.80
N GLY A 154 12.14 -16.62 -5.87
CA GLY A 154 12.47 -17.87 -5.17
C GLY A 154 13.78 -17.83 -4.37
N VAL A 155 14.22 -16.63 -3.95
CA VAL A 155 15.50 -16.41 -3.25
C VAL A 155 15.29 -15.62 -1.97
N TYR A 156 16.27 -15.65 -1.08
CA TYR A 156 16.38 -14.67 -0.02
C TYR A 156 17.20 -13.46 -0.49
N VAL A 157 16.95 -12.33 0.13
CA VAL A 157 17.79 -11.13 0.01
C VAL A 157 18.43 -10.89 1.37
N GLU A 158 19.74 -10.67 1.41
CA GLU A 158 20.46 -10.25 2.62
C GLU A 158 21.09 -8.88 2.33
N ASP A 159 20.70 -7.90 3.15
CA ASP A 159 21.07 -6.49 2.98
C ASP A 159 20.72 -5.97 1.55
N HIS A 160 21.73 -5.75 0.71
CA HIS A 160 21.54 -5.24 -0.65
C HIS A 160 21.67 -6.32 -1.74
N TRP A 161 21.81 -7.59 -1.40
CA TRP A 161 22.10 -8.61 -2.40
C TRP A 161 21.20 -9.84 -2.25
N VAL A 162 20.96 -10.48 -3.37
CA VAL A 162 20.42 -11.85 -3.34
C VAL A 162 21.40 -12.73 -2.56
N TYR A 163 20.90 -13.42 -1.55
CA TYR A 163 21.70 -14.29 -0.69
C TYR A 163 22.37 -15.40 -1.50
N GLY A 164 23.70 -15.47 -1.41
CA GLY A 164 24.49 -16.48 -2.12
C GLY A 164 24.53 -16.33 -3.65
N LEU A 165 24.24 -15.15 -4.20
CA LEU A 165 24.32 -14.89 -5.63
C LEU A 165 25.75 -15.04 -6.13
N ASP A 166 25.94 -15.85 -7.18
CA ASP A 166 27.19 -15.88 -7.93
C ASP A 166 27.29 -14.64 -8.83
N LYS A 167 28.04 -13.65 -8.36
CA LYS A 167 28.21 -12.36 -9.05
C LYS A 167 29.01 -12.46 -10.36
N ALA A 168 29.72 -13.58 -10.60
CA ALA A 168 30.48 -13.78 -11.85
C ALA A 168 29.57 -14.22 -12.99
N SER A 169 28.50 -14.95 -12.68
CA SER A 169 27.51 -15.43 -13.66
C SER A 169 26.07 -15.36 -13.10
N PRO A 170 25.57 -14.15 -12.76
CA PRO A 170 24.38 -14.01 -11.92
C PRO A 170 23.07 -14.49 -12.58
N SER A 171 23.01 -14.51 -13.92
CA SER A 171 21.82 -14.91 -14.69
C SER A 171 21.85 -16.37 -15.17
N GLU A 172 22.90 -17.11 -14.85
CA GLU A 172 23.07 -18.52 -15.26
C GLU A 172 22.60 -19.45 -14.13
N PRO A 173 21.32 -19.85 -14.07
CA PRO A 173 20.81 -20.59 -12.93
C PRO A 173 21.51 -21.95 -12.79
N SER A 174 22.14 -22.18 -11.65
CA SER A 174 22.76 -23.45 -11.30
C SER A 174 21.74 -24.56 -11.04
N GLN A 175 20.49 -24.19 -10.74
CA GLN A 175 19.37 -25.10 -10.51
C GLN A 175 18.08 -24.53 -11.10
N PRO A 176 17.19 -25.36 -11.68
CA PRO A 176 15.86 -24.92 -12.08
C PRO A 176 15.04 -24.59 -10.83
N TYR A 177 14.31 -23.48 -10.89
CA TYR A 177 13.34 -23.11 -9.86
C TYR A 177 11.93 -23.16 -10.45
N LEU A 178 11.04 -23.84 -9.77
CA LEU A 178 9.61 -23.86 -10.04
C LEU A 178 8.88 -23.24 -8.85
N THR A 179 7.99 -22.31 -9.12
CA THR A 179 7.04 -21.84 -8.11
C THR A 179 6.14 -23.00 -7.66
N MET A 180 5.59 -22.94 -6.46
CA MET A 180 4.65 -23.95 -5.98
C MET A 180 3.47 -24.14 -6.96
N LYS A 181 2.98 -23.05 -7.54
CA LYS A 181 1.89 -23.11 -8.55
C LYS A 181 2.29 -23.94 -9.77
N GLU A 182 3.51 -23.76 -10.25
CA GLU A 182 4.05 -24.51 -11.40
C GLU A 182 4.29 -25.98 -11.04
N ARG A 183 4.79 -26.26 -9.84
CA ARG A 183 4.95 -27.63 -9.32
C ARG A 183 3.59 -28.36 -9.23
N LYS A 184 2.57 -27.71 -8.66
CA LYS A 184 1.19 -28.25 -8.57
C LYS A 184 0.55 -28.45 -9.95
N ALA A 185 0.88 -27.62 -10.94
CA ALA A 185 0.38 -27.73 -12.31
C ALA A 185 1.15 -28.74 -13.17
N GLY A 186 2.20 -29.40 -12.64
CA GLY A 186 3.01 -30.35 -13.38
C GLY A 186 3.86 -29.72 -14.50
N VAL A 187 4.13 -28.43 -14.42
CA VAL A 187 4.97 -27.72 -15.39
C VAL A 187 6.42 -28.20 -15.24
N GLY A 188 7.07 -28.51 -16.34
CA GLY A 188 8.46 -28.98 -16.34
C GLY A 188 9.45 -27.90 -15.84
N PRO A 189 10.72 -28.25 -15.61
CA PRO A 189 11.70 -27.46 -14.86
C PRO A 189 12.12 -26.10 -15.46
N ARG A 190 11.43 -25.61 -16.46
CA ARG A 190 11.58 -24.27 -17.05
C ARG A 190 10.23 -23.57 -17.09
N GLY A 191 9.67 -23.26 -15.90
CA GLY A 191 8.53 -22.37 -15.83
C GLY A 191 8.89 -21.01 -16.43
N PRO A 192 8.04 -20.43 -17.30
CA PRO A 192 8.32 -19.15 -17.96
C PRO A 192 8.33 -17.94 -17.03
N SER A 193 7.96 -18.12 -15.75
CA SER A 193 7.77 -17.03 -14.79
C SER A 193 8.92 -16.84 -13.79
N ALA A 194 9.84 -17.81 -13.66
CA ALA A 194 10.92 -17.70 -12.68
C ALA A 194 12.02 -16.74 -13.17
N ILE A 195 12.44 -15.83 -12.28
CA ILE A 195 13.61 -14.98 -12.55
C ILE A 195 14.86 -15.85 -12.59
N PRO A 196 15.65 -15.84 -13.69
CA PRO A 196 16.88 -16.64 -13.79
C PRO A 196 17.96 -16.04 -12.88
N LEU A 197 18.32 -16.78 -11.83
CA LEU A 197 19.34 -16.34 -10.86
C LEU A 197 20.26 -17.52 -10.51
N ASN A 198 21.54 -17.27 -10.50
CA ASN A 198 22.54 -18.21 -10.00
C ASN A 198 22.74 -18.01 -8.48
N ALA A 199 21.76 -18.47 -7.72
CA ALA A 199 21.72 -18.33 -6.27
C ALA A 199 20.98 -19.54 -5.65
N PRO A 200 21.23 -19.85 -4.37
CA PRO A 200 20.45 -20.85 -3.64
C PRO A 200 18.95 -20.50 -3.68
N ARG A 201 18.11 -21.49 -3.99
CA ARG A 201 16.67 -21.33 -4.00
C ARG A 201 16.07 -21.70 -2.66
N ARG A 202 15.00 -20.95 -2.29
CA ARG A 202 14.25 -21.26 -1.08
C ARG A 202 13.59 -22.63 -1.20
N VAL A 203 13.57 -23.34 -0.08
CA VAL A 203 12.68 -24.49 0.13
C VAL A 203 11.47 -23.98 0.88
N ASP A 204 10.30 -24.02 0.28
CA ASP A 204 9.11 -23.33 0.77
C ASP A 204 8.71 -23.81 2.19
N GLU A 205 8.88 -25.11 2.47
CA GLU A 205 8.59 -25.74 3.77
C GLU A 205 9.61 -25.36 4.86
N GLU A 206 10.75 -24.75 4.51
CA GLU A 206 11.80 -24.34 5.44
C GLU A 206 11.81 -22.83 5.72
N VAL A 207 11.04 -22.03 4.96
CA VAL A 207 11.11 -20.56 5.01
C VAL A 207 10.81 -20.03 6.41
N MET A 208 9.83 -20.59 7.10
CA MET A 208 9.50 -20.19 8.49
C MET A 208 10.66 -20.45 9.44
N ALA A 209 11.22 -21.64 9.41
CA ALA A 209 12.36 -22.02 10.25
C ALA A 209 13.60 -21.15 9.96
N VAL A 210 13.94 -20.97 8.67
CA VAL A 210 15.10 -20.16 8.24
C VAL A 210 14.98 -18.71 8.70
N THR A 211 13.85 -18.07 8.47
CA THR A 211 13.65 -16.65 8.83
C THR A 211 13.57 -16.46 10.34
N SER A 212 12.91 -17.36 11.05
CA SER A 212 12.84 -17.32 12.52
C SER A 212 14.22 -17.51 13.17
N GLN A 213 15.02 -18.46 12.64
CA GLN A 213 16.38 -18.69 13.13
C GLN A 213 17.31 -17.50 12.83
N LYS A 214 17.22 -16.89 11.64
CA LYS A 214 17.98 -15.67 11.30
C LYS A 214 17.65 -14.52 12.25
N ALA A 215 16.38 -14.32 12.56
CA ALA A 215 15.93 -13.30 13.52
C ALA A 215 16.44 -13.60 14.94
N ALA A 216 16.33 -14.84 15.42
CA ALA A 216 16.83 -15.28 16.72
C ALA A 216 18.35 -15.11 16.83
N ASP A 217 19.10 -15.50 15.80
CA ASP A 217 20.57 -15.34 15.78
C ASP A 217 20.98 -13.88 15.76
N TRP A 218 20.19 -13.03 15.09
CA TRP A 218 20.42 -11.60 15.11
C TRP A 218 20.19 -11.03 16.52
N ILE A 219 19.11 -11.40 17.21
CA ILE A 219 18.85 -11.01 18.62
C ILE A 219 20.03 -11.40 19.52
N ARG A 220 20.50 -12.65 19.44
CA ARG A 220 21.60 -13.14 20.28
C ARG A 220 22.89 -12.34 20.14
N ARG A 221 23.15 -11.83 18.92
CA ARG A 221 24.36 -11.05 18.60
C ARG A 221 24.29 -9.59 19.02
N GLN A 222 23.14 -9.05 19.44
CA GLN A 222 23.06 -7.65 19.80
C GLN A 222 23.85 -7.36 21.10
N PRO A 223 24.55 -6.22 21.20
CA PRO A 223 25.19 -5.79 22.46
C PRO A 223 24.13 -5.58 23.55
N SER A 224 24.44 -5.98 24.80
CA SER A 224 23.49 -5.82 25.92
C SER A 224 23.27 -4.35 26.31
N GLU A 225 24.25 -3.50 26.06
CA GLU A 225 24.21 -2.06 26.35
C GLU A 225 23.48 -1.19 25.35
N LYS A 226 23.03 -1.77 24.23
CA LYS A 226 22.29 -1.04 23.19
C LYS A 226 20.91 -1.65 23.01
N PRO A 227 19.85 -0.83 23.03
CA PRO A 227 18.53 -1.33 22.66
C PRO A 227 18.49 -1.69 21.17
N PHE A 228 17.62 -2.62 20.82
CA PHE A 228 17.43 -3.03 19.44
C PHE A 228 15.96 -2.98 19.02
N PHE A 229 15.75 -2.86 17.72
CA PHE A 229 14.46 -2.96 17.06
C PHE A 229 14.50 -4.07 16.01
N LEU A 230 13.66 -5.07 16.19
CA LEU A 230 13.43 -6.13 15.21
C LEU A 230 12.01 -6.00 14.61
N TYR A 231 11.92 -5.80 13.30
CA TYR A 231 10.71 -5.96 12.53
C TYR A 231 10.71 -7.37 11.93
N PHE A 232 10.02 -8.29 12.61
CA PHE A 232 9.91 -9.69 12.20
C PHE A 232 8.61 -9.92 11.45
N THR A 233 8.71 -10.33 10.19
CA THR A 233 7.58 -10.50 9.29
C THR A 233 7.52 -11.92 8.75
N PRO A 234 7.03 -12.89 9.54
CA PRO A 234 6.89 -14.27 9.10
C PRO A 234 6.00 -14.37 7.87
N VAL A 235 6.28 -15.34 6.98
CA VAL A 235 5.51 -15.56 5.75
C VAL A 235 4.22 -16.33 5.98
N ALA A 236 4.08 -17.00 7.13
CA ALA A 236 2.86 -17.71 7.49
C ALA A 236 1.77 -16.70 7.91
N VAL A 237 0.53 -16.90 7.48
CA VAL A 237 -0.04 -18.09 6.83
C VAL A 237 -0.46 -17.82 5.37
N HIS A 238 0.33 -17.03 4.64
CA HIS A 238 0.05 -16.67 3.24
C HIS A 238 0.27 -17.87 2.30
N ASN A 239 -0.50 -17.94 1.23
CA ASN A 239 -0.27 -18.92 0.16
C ASN A 239 1.10 -18.73 -0.53
N PRO A 240 1.78 -19.83 -0.96
CA PRO A 240 1.38 -21.22 -0.84
C PRO A 240 1.40 -21.70 0.62
N ILE A 241 0.47 -22.57 1.01
CA ILE A 241 0.44 -23.19 2.32
C ILE A 241 1.47 -24.32 2.33
N THR A 242 2.56 -24.12 3.05
CA THR A 242 3.74 -25.00 3.03
C THR A 242 4.24 -25.25 4.46
N PRO A 243 3.46 -25.96 5.28
CA PRO A 243 3.90 -26.27 6.63
C PRO A 243 5.19 -27.08 6.62
N SER A 244 6.00 -26.87 7.61
CA SER A 244 7.22 -27.63 7.83
C SER A 244 6.91 -29.11 8.08
N LYS A 245 7.93 -29.97 7.96
CA LYS A 245 7.79 -31.40 8.29
C LYS A 245 7.40 -31.61 9.75
N GLU A 246 7.88 -30.72 10.63
CA GLU A 246 7.57 -30.78 12.07
C GLU A 246 6.11 -30.48 12.34
N SER A 247 5.52 -29.52 11.65
CA SER A 247 4.13 -29.10 11.84
C SER A 247 3.12 -29.93 11.04
N THR A 248 3.55 -30.60 9.98
CA THR A 248 2.66 -31.36 9.10
C THR A 248 1.89 -32.46 9.86
N GLY A 249 0.56 -32.39 9.81
CA GLY A 249 -0.34 -33.33 10.44
C GLY A 249 -0.59 -33.10 11.94
N GLN A 250 -0.15 -31.97 12.49
CA GLN A 250 -0.38 -31.59 13.89
C GLN A 250 -1.79 -31.02 14.11
N SER A 251 -2.37 -30.38 13.11
CA SER A 251 -3.67 -29.72 13.20
C SER A 251 -4.79 -30.54 12.56
N LYS A 252 -5.95 -30.63 13.23
CA LYS A 252 -7.18 -31.17 12.64
C LYS A 252 -7.80 -30.24 11.59
N ALA A 253 -7.35 -28.97 11.51
CA ALA A 253 -7.72 -28.03 10.46
C ALA A 253 -6.90 -28.24 9.17
N GLY A 254 -6.08 -29.30 9.11
CA GLY A 254 -5.28 -29.64 7.92
C GLY A 254 -4.08 -28.71 7.69
N PRO A 255 -3.53 -28.65 6.47
CA PRO A 255 -2.29 -27.94 6.20
C PRO A 255 -2.30 -26.45 6.57
N TYR A 256 -3.46 -25.79 6.50
CA TYR A 256 -3.58 -24.40 6.94
C TYR A 256 -3.37 -24.26 8.46
N GLY A 257 -3.95 -25.15 9.25
CA GLY A 257 -3.74 -25.21 10.69
C GLY A 257 -2.30 -25.59 11.06
N ASP A 258 -1.69 -26.51 10.32
CA ASP A 258 -0.28 -26.87 10.46
C ASP A 258 0.62 -25.65 10.21
N PHE A 259 0.28 -24.79 9.24
CA PHE A 259 1.06 -23.58 8.92
C PHE A 259 0.87 -22.45 9.97
N ILE A 260 -0.31 -22.41 10.62
CA ILE A 260 -0.50 -21.57 11.84
C ILE A 260 0.40 -22.06 12.97
N HIS A 261 0.57 -23.37 13.11
CA HIS A 261 1.50 -23.92 14.10
C HIS A 261 2.96 -23.52 13.83
N ASP A 262 3.40 -23.52 12.55
CA ASP A 262 4.72 -22.99 12.18
C ASP A 262 4.91 -21.51 12.54
N LEU A 263 3.86 -20.70 12.39
CA LEU A 263 3.87 -19.31 12.85
C LEU A 263 4.11 -19.23 14.34
N ASP A 264 3.39 -20.04 15.11
CA ASP A 264 3.53 -20.09 16.58
C ASP A 264 4.94 -20.56 17.01
N LEU A 265 5.50 -21.57 16.35
CA LEU A 265 6.88 -22.02 16.56
C LEU A 265 7.89 -20.91 16.25
N GLY A 266 7.64 -20.12 15.18
CA GLY A 266 8.44 -18.95 14.85
C GLY A 266 8.44 -17.89 15.96
N VAL A 267 7.26 -17.59 16.53
CA VAL A 267 7.13 -16.72 17.71
C VAL A 267 7.89 -17.31 18.90
N GLY A 268 7.73 -18.62 19.17
CA GLY A 268 8.46 -19.32 20.22
C GLY A 268 9.98 -19.22 20.06
N THR A 269 10.49 -19.29 18.84
CA THR A 269 11.92 -19.14 18.53
C THR A 269 12.44 -17.75 18.89
N ILE A 270 11.65 -16.69 18.63
CA ILE A 270 11.98 -15.31 19.03
C ILE A 270 11.97 -15.17 20.56
N LEU A 271 10.90 -15.65 21.22
CA LEU A 271 10.80 -15.60 22.69
C LEU A 271 11.98 -16.30 23.36
N LYS A 272 12.33 -17.50 22.89
CA LYS A 272 13.47 -18.25 23.37
C LYS A 272 14.80 -17.50 23.22
N ALA A 273 15.02 -16.83 22.08
CA ALA A 273 16.23 -16.04 21.88
C ALA A 273 16.32 -14.85 22.85
N LEU A 274 15.19 -14.19 23.15
CA LEU A 274 15.11 -13.12 24.14
C LEU A 274 15.35 -13.62 25.56
N GLU A 275 14.82 -14.81 25.92
CA GLU A 275 15.06 -15.48 27.20
C GLU A 275 16.54 -15.85 27.39
N GLU A 276 17.14 -16.52 26.40
CA GLU A 276 18.55 -16.92 26.41
C GLU A 276 19.47 -15.71 26.52
N LYS A 277 19.09 -14.58 25.95
CA LYS A 277 19.79 -13.30 26.07
C LYS A 277 19.55 -12.61 27.42
N GLY A 278 18.53 -13.00 28.18
CA GLY A 278 18.14 -12.40 29.45
C GLY A 278 17.45 -11.03 29.30
N CYS A 279 16.85 -10.72 28.15
CA CYS A 279 16.22 -9.41 27.92
C CYS A 279 14.71 -9.49 27.55
N LEU A 280 14.07 -10.66 27.74
CA LEU A 280 12.66 -10.84 27.39
C LEU A 280 11.73 -9.84 28.11
N ASP A 281 11.99 -9.59 29.40
CA ASP A 281 11.14 -8.69 30.19
C ASP A 281 11.48 -7.21 29.98
N GLU A 282 12.62 -6.90 29.39
CA GLU A 282 13.04 -5.56 28.95
C GLU A 282 12.63 -5.28 27.48
N THR A 283 11.83 -6.17 26.89
CA THR A 283 11.43 -6.08 25.48
C THR A 283 9.94 -5.82 25.37
N LEU A 284 9.60 -4.73 24.69
CA LEU A 284 8.25 -4.46 24.18
C LEU A 284 8.02 -5.32 22.94
N ILE A 285 7.06 -6.23 23.01
CA ILE A 285 6.67 -7.10 21.89
C ILE A 285 5.27 -6.70 21.44
N VAL A 286 5.13 -6.41 20.15
CA VAL A 286 3.83 -6.21 19.47
C VAL A 286 3.65 -7.34 18.47
N PHE A 287 2.52 -8.03 18.53
CA PHE A 287 2.14 -9.08 17.59
C PHE A 287 0.86 -8.70 16.85
N SER A 288 0.86 -8.81 15.53
CA SER A 288 -0.33 -8.58 14.69
C SER A 288 -0.23 -9.28 13.33
N SER A 289 -1.17 -8.96 12.41
CA SER A 289 -1.19 -9.40 11.01
C SER A 289 -1.33 -8.21 10.07
N ASP A 290 -0.85 -8.35 8.83
CA ASP A 290 -0.87 -7.28 7.82
C ASP A 290 -2.25 -7.08 7.15
N ASN A 291 -3.11 -8.07 7.18
CA ASN A 291 -4.52 -8.00 6.80
C ASN A 291 -5.30 -9.16 7.44
N GLY A 292 -6.61 -9.11 7.32
CA GLY A 292 -7.46 -10.20 7.79
C GLY A 292 -7.26 -11.51 7.03
N GLY A 293 -7.77 -12.60 7.61
CA GLY A 293 -7.61 -13.95 7.08
C GLY A 293 -8.28 -14.15 5.72
N VAL A 294 -7.78 -15.14 4.97
CA VAL A 294 -8.43 -15.59 3.73
C VAL A 294 -9.72 -16.34 4.09
N ASN A 295 -10.85 -15.79 3.66
CA ASN A 295 -12.17 -16.38 3.90
C ASN A 295 -12.97 -16.36 2.59
N ARG A 296 -12.73 -17.33 1.71
CA ARG A 296 -13.42 -17.46 0.42
C ARG A 296 -14.59 -18.43 0.56
N PRO A 297 -15.78 -18.10 0.07
CA PRO A 297 -16.97 -18.95 0.23
C PRO A 297 -16.95 -20.23 -0.61
N THR A 298 -16.12 -20.27 -1.67
CA THR A 298 -16.09 -21.35 -2.65
C THR A 298 -14.67 -21.67 -3.10
N GLY A 299 -14.48 -22.86 -3.63
CA GLY A 299 -13.23 -23.36 -4.20
C GLY A 299 -12.49 -24.33 -3.28
N GLU A 300 -11.63 -25.12 -3.89
CA GLU A 300 -10.74 -26.03 -3.17
C GLU A 300 -9.47 -25.28 -2.77
N SER A 301 -9.26 -25.09 -1.47
CA SER A 301 -8.03 -24.53 -0.92
C SER A 301 -7.81 -25.07 0.50
N GLU A 302 -6.61 -25.00 0.97
CA GLU A 302 -6.23 -25.42 2.33
C GLU A 302 -7.00 -24.61 3.39
N GLN A 303 -7.27 -23.31 3.12
CA GLN A 303 -8.09 -22.47 4.01
C GLN A 303 -9.55 -22.89 4.02
N ASN A 304 -10.10 -23.33 2.89
CA ASN A 304 -11.47 -23.85 2.83
C ASN A 304 -11.58 -25.19 3.52
N GLN A 305 -10.58 -26.07 3.41
CA GLN A 305 -10.52 -27.34 4.17
C GLN A 305 -10.54 -27.06 5.68
N ALA A 306 -9.76 -26.06 6.15
CA ALA A 306 -9.77 -25.67 7.55
C ALA A 306 -11.14 -25.14 8.01
N ARG A 307 -11.80 -24.33 7.18
CA ARG A 307 -13.15 -23.84 7.46
C ARG A 307 -14.17 -24.99 7.51
N ASP A 308 -14.09 -25.94 6.59
CA ASP A 308 -14.98 -27.11 6.55
C ASP A 308 -14.75 -28.03 7.76
N ALA A 309 -13.54 -28.02 8.34
CA ALA A 309 -13.24 -28.66 9.61
C ALA A 309 -13.79 -27.89 10.83
N GLY A 310 -14.34 -26.68 10.65
CA GLY A 310 -14.94 -25.86 11.71
C GLY A 310 -14.18 -24.61 12.10
N LEU A 311 -12.98 -24.37 11.54
CA LEU A 311 -12.24 -23.13 11.80
C LEU A 311 -13.00 -21.92 11.25
N LYS A 312 -13.04 -20.84 12.02
CA LYS A 312 -13.57 -19.53 11.61
C LYS A 312 -12.42 -18.53 11.47
N PRO A 313 -11.70 -18.50 10.35
CA PRO A 313 -10.45 -17.74 10.24
C PRO A 313 -10.60 -16.26 10.60
N VAL A 314 -11.72 -15.64 10.28
CA VAL A 314 -12.03 -14.23 10.57
C VAL A 314 -12.93 -14.04 11.79
N GLY A 315 -13.24 -15.09 12.54
CA GLY A 315 -14.15 -15.02 13.70
C GLY A 315 -15.58 -14.68 13.30
N PRO A 316 -16.24 -13.71 13.97
CA PRO A 316 -17.63 -13.33 13.70
C PRO A 316 -17.77 -12.38 12.50
N PHE A 317 -16.67 -11.88 11.94
CA PHE A 317 -16.69 -10.81 10.96
C PHE A 317 -17.05 -11.30 9.55
N ARG A 318 -17.69 -10.43 8.77
CA ARG A 318 -17.97 -10.66 7.36
C ARG A 318 -16.72 -10.51 6.50
N GLY A 319 -16.67 -11.23 5.36
CA GLY A 319 -15.62 -11.12 4.35
C GLY A 319 -14.30 -11.73 4.78
N GLY A 320 -13.21 -11.06 4.44
CA GLY A 320 -11.83 -11.49 4.68
C GLY A 320 -10.86 -10.74 3.79
N LYS A 321 -9.64 -11.23 3.66
CA LYS A 321 -8.60 -10.65 2.76
C LYS A 321 -9.19 -10.23 1.41
N HIS A 322 -8.76 -9.12 0.89
CA HIS A 322 -9.18 -8.40 -0.32
C HIS A 322 -10.46 -7.57 -0.17
N ASN A 323 -11.34 -7.85 0.80
CA ASN A 323 -12.64 -7.23 0.92
C ASN A 323 -12.65 -5.97 1.78
N VAL A 324 -13.72 -5.17 1.63
CA VAL A 324 -13.96 -3.96 2.43
C VAL A 324 -14.67 -4.26 3.78
N TRP A 325 -15.07 -5.53 4.01
CA TRP A 325 -15.75 -5.98 5.23
C TRP A 325 -14.80 -6.09 6.42
N GLU A 326 -15.34 -6.07 7.63
CA GLU A 326 -14.54 -6.13 8.87
C GLU A 326 -13.56 -7.30 8.91
N GLY A 327 -13.91 -8.47 8.38
CA GLY A 327 -13.01 -9.62 8.30
C GLY A 327 -11.75 -9.40 7.43
N GLY A 328 -11.74 -8.36 6.59
CA GLY A 328 -10.57 -7.95 5.82
C GLY A 328 -9.55 -7.14 6.61
N PHE A 329 -9.96 -6.51 7.71
CA PHE A 329 -9.17 -5.53 8.48
C PHE A 329 -8.95 -5.90 9.93
N ARG A 330 -9.92 -6.60 10.55
CA ARG A 330 -9.79 -7.04 11.93
C ARG A 330 -8.73 -8.11 12.05
N VAL A 331 -7.76 -7.83 12.92
CA VAL A 331 -6.59 -8.69 13.11
C VAL A 331 -6.32 -8.92 14.58
N PRO A 332 -5.66 -10.02 14.95
CA PRO A 332 -5.10 -10.18 16.29
C PRO A 332 -4.12 -9.03 16.56
N TYR A 333 -4.16 -8.48 17.77
CA TYR A 333 -3.24 -7.44 18.20
C TYR A 333 -2.93 -7.63 19.68
N ILE A 334 -1.68 -7.89 19.98
CA ILE A 334 -1.22 -8.19 21.35
C ILE A 334 0.02 -7.34 21.65
N VAL A 335 0.04 -6.71 22.81
CA VAL A 335 1.17 -5.93 23.30
C VAL A 335 1.65 -6.55 24.61
N ARG A 336 2.94 -6.92 24.68
CA ARG A 336 3.56 -7.48 25.86
C ARG A 336 4.78 -6.67 26.27
N TRP A 337 4.81 -6.18 27.51
CA TRP A 337 5.97 -5.56 28.13
C TRP A 337 5.80 -5.63 29.65
N PRO A 338 6.36 -6.63 30.31
CA PRO A 338 6.20 -6.86 31.76
C PRO A 338 6.59 -5.65 32.59
N GLY A 339 5.81 -5.37 33.62
CA GLY A 339 5.97 -4.19 34.46
C GLY A 339 5.39 -2.88 33.90
N HIS A 340 5.08 -2.84 32.60
CA HIS A 340 4.54 -1.66 31.91
C HIS A 340 3.17 -1.91 31.30
N VAL A 341 2.93 -3.08 30.74
CA VAL A 341 1.64 -3.51 30.17
C VAL A 341 0.96 -4.47 31.15
N PRO A 342 -0.29 -4.22 31.55
CA PRO A 342 -0.99 -5.09 32.50
C PRO A 342 -1.28 -6.47 31.88
N ALA A 343 -0.72 -7.51 32.50
CA ALA A 343 -0.81 -8.89 32.01
C ALA A 343 -2.25 -9.44 32.05
N GLY A 344 -2.61 -10.23 31.04
CA GLY A 344 -3.88 -10.94 30.95
C GLY A 344 -5.11 -10.03 30.74
N THR A 345 -4.89 -8.76 30.37
CA THR A 345 -6.00 -7.79 30.19
C THR A 345 -6.47 -7.73 28.73
N VAL A 346 -7.72 -7.25 28.57
CA VAL A 346 -8.35 -7.02 27.27
C VAL A 346 -8.57 -5.52 27.09
N CYS A 347 -8.35 -5.03 25.88
CA CYS A 347 -8.63 -3.65 25.47
C CYS A 347 -9.62 -3.65 24.30
N GLU A 348 -10.68 -2.91 24.45
CA GLU A 348 -11.73 -2.73 23.42
C GLU A 348 -11.56 -1.43 22.63
N GLU A 349 -10.50 -0.65 22.91
CA GLU A 349 -10.21 0.58 22.21
C GLU A 349 -9.94 0.31 20.74
N THR A 350 -10.53 1.12 19.87
CA THR A 350 -10.26 1.08 18.44
C THR A 350 -8.83 1.57 18.18
N VAL A 351 -8.00 0.73 17.58
CA VAL A 351 -6.63 1.07 17.17
C VAL A 351 -6.40 0.68 15.72
N SER A 352 -5.46 1.35 15.09
CA SER A 352 -5.03 1.01 13.73
C SER A 352 -3.52 0.74 13.70
N LEU A 353 -3.09 -0.17 12.84
CA LEU A 353 -1.67 -0.48 12.71
C LEU A 353 -0.81 0.72 12.27
N VAL A 354 -1.42 1.72 11.62
CA VAL A 354 -0.74 2.98 11.29
C VAL A 354 -0.31 3.76 12.55
N ASP A 355 -0.91 3.49 13.71
CA ASP A 355 -0.65 4.14 14.99
C ASP A 355 0.67 3.70 15.64
N SER A 356 1.31 2.66 15.09
CA SER A 356 2.53 2.08 15.67
C SER A 356 3.68 3.07 15.77
N VAL A 357 3.83 3.99 14.80
CA VAL A 357 4.91 5.00 14.80
C VAL A 357 4.72 6.01 15.93
N ALA A 358 3.52 6.57 16.07
CA ALA A 358 3.22 7.56 17.11
C ALA A 358 3.29 6.96 18.52
N SER A 359 2.75 5.74 18.67
CA SER A 359 2.75 5.04 19.96
C SER A 359 4.17 4.66 20.41
N LEU A 360 5.01 4.19 19.50
CA LEU A 360 6.42 3.95 19.82
C LEU A 360 7.16 5.25 20.09
N ALA A 361 6.92 6.31 19.31
CA ALA A 361 7.52 7.63 19.56
C ALA A 361 7.22 8.13 20.99
N ALA A 362 5.97 8.02 21.42
CA ALA A 362 5.55 8.38 22.79
C ALA A 362 6.25 7.52 23.87
N ILE A 363 6.36 6.20 23.65
CA ILE A 363 7.04 5.28 24.60
C ILE A 363 8.52 5.63 24.74
N VAL A 364 9.21 5.91 23.64
CA VAL A 364 10.66 6.21 23.66
C VAL A 364 10.97 7.70 23.91
N GLY A 365 9.94 8.52 24.12
CA GLY A 365 10.07 9.95 24.46
C GLY A 365 10.50 10.82 23.28
N VAL A 366 10.01 10.53 22.07
CA VAL A 366 10.25 11.31 20.85
C VAL A 366 9.00 12.04 20.42
N GLU A 367 9.11 13.32 20.15
CA GLU A 367 8.07 14.12 19.53
C GLU A 367 8.00 13.81 18.02
N LEU A 368 6.78 13.60 17.52
CA LEU A 368 6.59 13.39 16.09
C LEU A 368 6.88 14.67 15.30
N PRO A 369 7.44 14.53 14.10
CA PRO A 369 7.65 15.70 13.25
C PRO A 369 6.30 16.29 12.79
N PRO A 370 6.33 17.52 12.23
CA PRO A 370 5.16 18.07 11.54
C PRO A 370 4.59 17.09 10.50
N VAL A 371 3.29 17.14 10.27
CA VAL A 371 2.58 16.18 9.36
C VAL A 371 3.06 16.25 7.91
N GLU A 372 3.70 17.36 7.51
CA GLU A 372 4.32 17.50 6.19
C GLU A 372 5.61 16.68 6.04
N VAL A 373 6.21 16.29 7.17
CA VAL A 373 7.49 15.56 7.22
C VAL A 373 7.27 14.06 7.41
N GLY A 374 6.27 13.66 8.21
CA GLY A 374 6.01 12.23 8.41
C GLY A 374 4.98 11.90 9.48
N ALA A 375 4.61 10.63 9.54
CA ALA A 375 3.61 10.07 10.45
C ALA A 375 2.23 10.77 10.34
N GLU A 376 1.84 11.12 9.11
CA GLU A 376 0.68 11.95 8.78
C GLU A 376 -0.65 11.39 9.32
N ASP A 377 -0.71 10.07 9.55
CA ASP A 377 -1.94 9.38 9.91
C ASP A 377 -1.84 8.61 11.25
N SER A 378 -0.68 8.72 11.91
CA SER A 378 -0.37 7.96 13.13
C SER A 378 -0.84 8.71 14.36
N VAL A 379 -1.68 8.07 15.16
CA VAL A 379 -2.20 8.57 16.44
C VAL A 379 -1.49 7.86 17.59
N ASP A 380 -1.16 8.58 18.66
CA ASP A 380 -0.62 7.96 19.87
C ASP A 380 -1.70 7.19 20.63
N VAL A 381 -1.61 5.88 20.59
CA VAL A 381 -2.46 4.96 21.38
C VAL A 381 -1.67 4.24 22.47
N SER A 382 -0.48 4.74 22.82
CA SER A 382 0.40 4.11 23.83
C SER A 382 -0.25 3.99 25.21
N ALA A 383 -1.14 4.92 25.58
CA ALA A 383 -1.90 4.82 26.83
C ALA A 383 -2.78 3.54 26.85
N ALA A 384 -3.42 3.19 25.72
CA ALA A 384 -4.15 1.93 25.62
C ALA A 384 -3.21 0.71 25.64
N TRP A 385 -2.04 0.77 25.02
CA TRP A 385 -1.05 -0.30 25.09
C TRP A 385 -0.62 -0.57 26.54
N LEU A 386 -0.30 0.51 27.26
CA LEU A 386 0.22 0.44 28.63
C LEU A 386 -0.88 0.29 29.72
N GLY A 387 -2.15 0.25 29.31
CA GLY A 387 -3.27 0.17 30.27
C GLY A 387 -3.37 1.36 31.22
N LYS A 388 -2.89 2.53 30.81
CA LYS A 388 -2.99 3.78 31.56
C LYS A 388 -4.39 4.39 31.37
N ASP A 389 -4.77 5.29 32.29
CA ASP A 389 -5.99 6.06 32.13
C ASP A 389 -5.85 7.07 30.97
N TYR A 390 -6.90 7.23 30.19
CA TYR A 390 -6.99 8.19 29.09
C TYR A 390 -8.45 8.57 28.81
N GLU A 391 -8.64 9.72 28.16
CA GLU A 391 -9.95 10.11 27.62
C GLU A 391 -10.26 9.31 26.36
N LYS A 392 -11.42 8.69 26.30
CA LYS A 392 -11.87 7.89 25.16
C LYS A 392 -12.63 8.73 24.14
N PRO A 393 -12.55 8.41 22.86
CA PRO A 393 -11.60 7.46 22.24
C PRO A 393 -10.23 8.12 22.01
N LEU A 394 -9.14 7.34 22.09
CA LEU A 394 -7.81 7.80 21.66
C LEU A 394 -7.78 8.04 20.15
N ARG A 395 -8.36 7.11 19.39
CA ARG A 395 -8.53 7.22 17.94
C ARG A 395 -10.01 7.41 17.63
N ARG A 396 -10.35 8.55 17.03
CA ARG A 396 -11.75 8.92 16.76
C ARG A 396 -12.35 8.21 15.55
N ASP A 397 -11.52 7.84 14.58
CA ASP A 397 -11.94 7.23 13.33
C ASP A 397 -10.83 6.38 12.71
N VAL A 398 -11.21 5.43 11.86
CA VAL A 398 -10.30 4.54 11.13
C VAL A 398 -10.69 4.55 9.65
N ILE A 399 -9.70 4.71 8.77
CA ILE A 399 -9.87 4.59 7.32
C ILE A 399 -9.22 3.30 6.87
N VAL A 400 -9.95 2.52 6.09
CA VAL A 400 -9.51 1.27 5.51
C VAL A 400 -9.89 1.22 4.03
N HIS A 401 -9.19 0.42 3.24
CA HIS A 401 -9.56 0.21 1.83
C HIS A 401 -9.35 -1.25 1.40
N SER A 402 -10.21 -1.72 0.50
CA SER A 402 -10.11 -3.05 -0.09
C SER A 402 -8.94 -3.13 -1.10
N ALA A 403 -8.67 -4.35 -1.59
CA ALA A 403 -7.70 -4.58 -2.67
C ALA A 403 -8.04 -3.78 -3.95
N ASP A 404 -9.32 -3.59 -4.24
CA ASP A 404 -9.79 -2.85 -5.42
C ASP A 404 -9.92 -1.34 -5.19
N GLY A 405 -9.47 -0.83 -4.01
CA GLY A 405 -9.50 0.60 -3.70
C GLY A 405 -10.86 1.11 -3.23
N ASN A 406 -11.81 0.24 -2.80
CA ASN A 406 -13.03 0.65 -2.14
C ASN A 406 -12.73 1.07 -0.71
N PHE A 407 -13.08 2.31 -0.36
CA PHE A 407 -12.81 2.87 0.95
C PHE A 407 -13.96 2.63 1.92
N ALA A 408 -13.60 2.44 3.19
CA ALA A 408 -14.53 2.59 4.30
C ALA A 408 -13.92 3.46 5.39
N ILE A 409 -14.77 4.20 6.09
CA ILE A 409 -14.42 4.96 7.27
C ILE A 409 -15.30 4.51 8.44
N ARG A 410 -14.66 4.31 9.60
CA ARG A 410 -15.36 4.03 10.87
C ARG A 410 -15.20 5.20 11.81
N LYS A 411 -16.30 5.57 12.47
CA LYS A 411 -16.31 6.55 13.57
C LYS A 411 -17.32 6.11 14.63
N GLY A 412 -16.83 5.84 15.83
CA GLY A 412 -17.66 5.22 16.86
C GLY A 412 -18.23 3.88 16.35
N PRO A 413 -19.54 3.63 16.51
CA PRO A 413 -20.16 2.38 16.03
C PRO A 413 -20.36 2.34 14.50
N TRP A 414 -20.33 3.49 13.84
CA TRP A 414 -20.68 3.60 12.44
C TRP A 414 -19.54 3.21 11.51
N LYS A 415 -19.84 2.39 10.52
CA LYS A 415 -18.96 2.10 9.37
C LYS A 415 -19.67 2.44 8.07
N TRP A 416 -19.12 3.38 7.33
CA TRP A 416 -19.59 3.75 6.01
C TRP A 416 -18.61 3.27 4.94
N ILE A 417 -19.13 2.55 3.95
CA ILE A 417 -18.42 2.10 2.75
C ILE A 417 -18.78 3.04 1.61
N GLU A 418 -17.78 3.67 0.98
CA GLU A 418 -17.99 4.68 -0.05
C GLU A 418 -18.62 4.12 -1.33
N GLY A 419 -18.32 2.85 -1.62
CA GLY A 419 -18.64 2.25 -2.91
C GLY A 419 -17.64 2.62 -4.01
N VAL A 420 -17.41 1.70 -4.92
CA VAL A 420 -16.57 1.91 -6.11
C VAL A 420 -17.46 1.88 -7.33
N PRO A 421 -17.40 2.88 -8.23
CA PRO A 421 -18.12 2.82 -9.50
C PRO A 421 -17.80 1.53 -10.27
N ALA A 422 -18.82 0.89 -10.84
CA ALA A 422 -18.67 -0.42 -11.47
C ALA A 422 -17.64 -0.45 -12.61
N TYR A 423 -17.35 0.71 -13.22
CA TYR A 423 -16.34 0.85 -14.28
C TYR A 423 -14.89 0.91 -13.74
N ASP A 424 -14.70 1.13 -12.42
CA ASP A 424 -13.39 1.13 -11.77
C ASP A 424 -12.98 -0.27 -11.29
N VAL A 425 -13.90 -1.21 -11.34
CA VAL A 425 -13.64 -2.60 -10.96
C VAL A 425 -12.93 -3.32 -12.09
N LYS A 426 -11.73 -3.85 -11.84
CA LYS A 426 -10.97 -4.61 -12.84
C LYS A 426 -11.79 -5.77 -13.40
N PRO A 427 -11.87 -5.94 -14.74
CA PRO A 427 -12.39 -7.16 -15.33
C PRO A 427 -11.57 -8.37 -14.82
N GLY A 428 -12.23 -9.28 -14.10
CA GLY A 428 -11.59 -10.48 -13.56
C GLY A 428 -11.11 -10.39 -12.10
N SER A 429 -11.05 -9.19 -11.50
CA SER A 429 -10.90 -9.04 -10.06
C SER A 429 -12.23 -9.37 -9.39
N LEU A 430 -12.25 -10.28 -8.44
CA LEU A 430 -13.39 -10.58 -7.54
C LEU A 430 -14.80 -10.54 -8.19
N LYS A 431 -14.95 -11.12 -9.37
CA LYS A 431 -16.17 -11.13 -10.21
C LYS A 431 -17.48 -11.53 -9.52
N SER A 432 -17.46 -11.90 -8.26
CA SER A 432 -18.63 -12.47 -7.58
C SER A 432 -19.35 -11.55 -6.60
N ARG A 433 -18.95 -10.26 -6.47
CA ARG A 433 -19.40 -9.44 -5.35
C ARG A 433 -19.82 -8.02 -5.74
N ALA A 434 -20.86 -7.93 -6.58
CA ALA A 434 -21.47 -6.63 -6.94
C ALA A 434 -21.83 -5.81 -5.68
N ASP A 435 -22.20 -6.46 -4.60
CA ASP A 435 -22.59 -5.82 -3.34
C ASP A 435 -21.41 -5.11 -2.63
N GLU A 436 -20.16 -5.54 -2.85
CA GLU A 436 -19.00 -4.93 -2.20
C GLU A 436 -18.62 -3.56 -2.80
N PHE A 437 -19.22 -3.18 -3.90
CA PHE A 437 -18.94 -1.92 -4.58
C PHE A 437 -20.04 -0.88 -4.40
N ASN A 438 -21.10 -1.22 -3.67
CA ASN A 438 -22.18 -0.29 -3.34
C ASN A 438 -21.83 0.56 -2.12
N ARG A 439 -22.44 1.74 -2.05
CA ARG A 439 -22.43 2.56 -0.83
C ARG A 439 -23.25 1.82 0.23
N MET A 440 -22.74 1.77 1.45
CA MET A 440 -23.42 1.08 2.56
C MET A 440 -23.02 1.67 3.90
N LEU A 441 -23.95 1.73 4.83
CA LEU A 441 -23.73 2.12 6.22
C LEU A 441 -24.13 0.99 7.16
N PHE A 442 -23.30 0.73 8.16
CA PHE A 442 -23.54 -0.29 9.20
C PHE A 442 -23.36 0.30 10.60
N ASP A 443 -24.18 -0.13 11.56
CA ASP A 443 -23.96 0.07 12.98
C ASP A 443 -23.30 -1.18 13.58
N LEU A 444 -21.99 -1.12 13.78
CA LEU A 444 -21.20 -2.26 14.27
C LEU A 444 -21.43 -2.58 15.75
N SER A 445 -22.12 -1.71 16.51
CA SER A 445 -22.50 -2.02 17.90
C SER A 445 -23.66 -3.02 17.98
N GLU A 446 -24.51 -3.02 16.98
CA GLU A 446 -25.66 -3.91 16.88
C GLU A 446 -25.44 -5.03 15.85
N ASP A 447 -24.63 -4.79 14.81
CA ASP A 447 -24.42 -5.67 13.68
C ASP A 447 -22.94 -5.79 13.30
N ILE A 448 -22.17 -6.48 14.14
CA ILE A 448 -20.74 -6.71 13.90
C ILE A 448 -20.47 -7.58 12.65
N ALA A 449 -21.49 -8.30 12.17
CA ALA A 449 -21.42 -9.14 10.99
C ALA A 449 -21.75 -8.41 9.68
N GLU A 450 -22.09 -7.10 9.75
CA GLU A 450 -22.40 -6.27 8.59
C GLU A 450 -23.50 -6.88 7.70
N ALA A 451 -24.56 -7.42 8.33
CA ALA A 451 -25.66 -8.11 7.66
C ALA A 451 -26.80 -7.17 7.25
N HIS A 452 -26.98 -6.05 7.96
CA HIS A 452 -28.09 -5.12 7.82
C HIS A 452 -27.60 -3.72 7.45
N GLU A 453 -27.79 -3.35 6.20
CA GLU A 453 -27.45 -2.05 5.66
C GLU A 453 -28.51 -1.00 6.07
N VAL A 454 -28.08 0.17 6.57
CA VAL A 454 -28.95 1.22 7.16
C VAL A 454 -28.69 2.63 6.59
N GLU A 455 -28.07 2.77 5.42
CA GLU A 455 -27.74 4.08 4.80
C GLU A 455 -28.97 4.97 4.64
N SER A 456 -30.10 4.37 4.22
CA SER A 456 -31.35 5.13 4.02
C SER A 456 -32.01 5.61 5.30
N GLU A 457 -31.67 5.00 6.45
CA GLU A 457 -32.22 5.32 7.75
C GLU A 457 -31.41 6.43 8.46
N HIS A 458 -30.12 6.59 8.10
CA HIS A 458 -29.18 7.51 8.73
C HIS A 458 -28.41 8.40 7.74
N PRO A 459 -29.08 9.17 6.87
CA PRO A 459 -28.43 10.00 5.84
C PRO A 459 -27.52 11.09 6.43
N GLU A 460 -27.77 11.56 7.65
CA GLU A 460 -26.93 12.53 8.37
C GLU A 460 -25.57 11.92 8.73
N VAL A 461 -25.54 10.65 9.15
CA VAL A 461 -24.30 9.92 9.46
C VAL A 461 -23.47 9.74 8.19
N VAL A 462 -24.12 9.35 7.09
CA VAL A 462 -23.46 9.23 5.79
C VAL A 462 -22.82 10.55 5.37
N THR A 463 -23.55 11.65 5.48
CA THR A 463 -23.06 13.01 5.15
C THR A 463 -21.83 13.37 6.00
N GLU A 464 -21.85 13.07 7.29
CA GLU A 464 -20.74 13.33 8.21
C GLU A 464 -19.50 12.50 7.83
N LEU A 465 -19.65 11.18 7.62
CA LEU A 465 -18.55 10.28 7.35
C LEU A 465 -17.94 10.52 5.96
N GLU A 466 -18.75 10.84 4.96
CA GLU A 466 -18.28 11.23 3.63
C GLU A 466 -17.45 12.52 3.70
N ALA A 467 -17.96 13.55 4.39
CA ALA A 467 -17.24 14.81 4.58
C ALA A 467 -15.92 14.59 5.33
N LEU A 468 -15.89 13.71 6.34
CA LEU A 468 -14.71 13.38 7.12
C LEU A 468 -13.66 12.67 6.26
N LEU A 469 -14.05 11.65 5.50
CA LEU A 469 -13.16 10.93 4.58
C LEU A 469 -12.55 11.88 3.52
N ASN A 470 -13.40 12.76 2.96
CA ASN A 470 -12.97 13.75 1.99
C ASN A 470 -11.97 14.74 2.61
N ARG A 471 -12.22 15.24 3.83
CA ARG A 471 -11.29 16.10 4.55
C ARG A 471 -9.91 15.46 4.71
N TYR A 472 -9.82 14.17 5.04
CA TYR A 472 -8.57 13.48 5.21
C TYR A 472 -7.83 13.23 3.88
N ARG A 473 -8.58 12.97 2.82
CA ARG A 473 -8.00 12.86 1.47
C ARG A 473 -7.42 14.18 1.01
N ASP A 474 -8.18 15.26 1.13
CA ASP A 474 -7.80 16.59 0.64
C ASP A 474 -6.73 17.24 1.55
N GLY A 475 -6.84 17.06 2.87
CA GLY A 475 -5.89 17.59 3.85
C GLY A 475 -4.51 16.94 3.81
N GLY A 476 -4.41 15.70 3.34
CA GLY A 476 -3.14 14.96 3.24
C GLY A 476 -2.67 14.32 4.55
N TYR A 477 -3.45 14.43 5.63
CA TYR A 477 -3.22 13.80 6.94
C TYR A 477 -4.55 13.50 7.63
N SER A 478 -4.54 12.58 8.61
CA SER A 478 -5.68 12.30 9.50
C SER A 478 -5.34 12.45 10.99
N ARG A 479 -4.05 12.65 11.32
CA ARG A 479 -3.60 12.97 12.67
C ARG A 479 -4.17 14.32 13.11
N GLU A 480 -4.77 14.38 14.31
CA GLU A 480 -5.23 15.64 14.88
C GLU A 480 -4.04 16.54 15.20
N LEU A 481 -4.16 17.80 14.84
CA LEU A 481 -3.18 18.83 15.14
C LEU A 481 -3.79 19.84 16.09
N PRO A 482 -2.98 20.50 16.96
CA PRO A 482 -3.39 21.70 17.65
C PRO A 482 -3.98 22.73 16.68
N ALA A 483 -4.99 23.47 17.10
CA ALA A 483 -5.70 24.39 16.21
C ALA A 483 -4.77 25.43 15.54
N GLU A 484 -3.72 25.83 16.26
CA GLU A 484 -2.67 26.73 15.77
C GLU A 484 -1.77 26.14 14.69
N ASP A 485 -1.68 24.79 14.63
CA ASP A 485 -0.84 24.05 13.65
C ASP A 485 -1.61 23.65 12.41
N VAL A 486 -2.94 23.80 12.41
CA VAL A 486 -3.79 23.55 11.23
C VAL A 486 -3.55 24.66 10.22
N LYS A 487 -2.44 24.56 9.48
CA LYS A 487 -2.26 25.37 8.27
C LYS A 487 -3.11 24.71 7.17
N PRO A 488 -3.97 25.49 6.47
CA PRO A 488 -4.50 24.98 5.21
C PRO A 488 -3.27 24.60 4.38
N LYS A 489 -3.20 23.30 3.98
CA LYS A 489 -2.12 22.87 3.08
C LYS A 489 -2.23 23.76 1.85
N PRO A 490 -1.20 24.50 1.48
CA PRO A 490 -1.29 25.31 0.28
C PRO A 490 -1.69 24.36 -0.84
N ASP A 491 -2.79 24.65 -1.48
CA ASP A 491 -2.96 24.23 -2.86
C ASP A 491 -1.63 24.60 -3.52
N TYR A 492 -1.10 23.69 -4.34
CA TYR A 492 0.14 24.00 -5.09
C TYR A 492 0.11 25.45 -5.49
N GLU A 493 1.19 26.22 -5.21
CA GLU A 493 1.20 27.62 -5.58
C GLU A 493 0.65 27.71 -7.00
N PRO A 494 -0.43 28.46 -7.21
CA PRO A 494 -1.00 28.55 -8.55
C PRO A 494 0.12 28.98 -9.48
N LEU A 495 0.23 28.29 -10.61
CA LEU A 495 1.26 28.66 -11.59
C LEU A 495 1.12 30.16 -11.86
N PRO A 496 2.22 30.93 -11.98
CA PRO A 496 2.14 32.34 -12.28
C PRO A 496 1.24 32.57 -13.50
N ALA A 497 0.48 33.66 -13.49
CA ALA A 497 -0.41 33.97 -14.61
C ALA A 497 0.33 33.87 -15.95
N LEU A 498 -0.33 33.34 -16.97
CA LEU A 498 0.22 33.29 -18.32
C LEU A 498 0.47 34.72 -18.82
N VAL A 499 1.65 34.94 -19.39
CA VAL A 499 2.03 36.21 -19.99
C VAL A 499 1.96 36.07 -21.50
N GLY A 500 1.22 36.93 -22.17
CA GLY A 500 1.05 36.96 -23.62
C GLY A 500 -0.43 37.07 -24.03
N GLU A 501 -0.69 37.35 -25.31
CA GLU A 501 -2.04 37.35 -25.83
C GLU A 501 -2.47 35.91 -26.17
N PRO A 502 -3.65 35.44 -25.69
CA PRO A 502 -4.13 34.12 -26.00
C PRO A 502 -4.52 34.03 -27.51
N VAL A 503 -3.99 33.00 -28.18
CA VAL A 503 -4.41 32.65 -29.56
C VAL A 503 -5.59 31.69 -29.55
N LEU A 504 -5.86 31.03 -28.43
CA LEU A 504 -7.01 30.20 -28.20
C LEU A 504 -7.36 30.22 -26.71
N GLU A 505 -8.65 30.39 -26.43
CA GLU A 505 -9.21 30.27 -25.09
C GLU A 505 -10.55 29.54 -25.13
N LEU A 506 -10.72 28.49 -24.35
CA LEU A 506 -11.95 27.70 -24.24
C LEU A 506 -12.31 27.46 -22.79
N SER A 507 -13.50 27.86 -22.37
CA SER A 507 -14.04 27.65 -21.04
C SER A 507 -14.74 26.30 -20.84
N PHE A 508 -14.98 25.54 -21.91
CA PHE A 508 -15.64 24.21 -21.88
C PHE A 508 -17.05 24.21 -21.22
N ASN A 509 -17.78 25.29 -21.26
CA ASN A 509 -19.18 25.35 -20.77
C ASN A 509 -20.14 24.46 -21.55
N ALA A 510 -19.72 24.01 -22.73
CA ALA A 510 -20.41 23.04 -23.57
C ALA A 510 -19.38 22.17 -24.28
N VAL A 511 -19.79 20.98 -24.75
CA VAL A 511 -18.93 20.17 -25.62
C VAL A 511 -18.64 20.97 -26.90
N PRO A 512 -17.35 21.25 -27.19
CA PRO A 512 -16.98 22.11 -28.33
C PRO A 512 -17.50 21.55 -29.65
N LYS A 513 -18.00 22.46 -30.49
CA LYS A 513 -18.43 22.18 -31.88
C LYS A 513 -17.32 22.55 -32.86
N ARG A 514 -17.52 22.31 -34.15
CA ARG A 514 -16.53 22.64 -35.20
C ARG A 514 -15.85 23.99 -34.95
N PRO A 515 -14.52 24.10 -35.09
CA PRO A 515 -13.61 23.10 -35.69
C PRO A 515 -13.18 21.96 -34.78
N TRP A 516 -13.60 21.91 -33.50
CA TRP A 516 -13.38 20.80 -32.59
C TRP A 516 -14.25 19.61 -32.98
N ARG A 517 -13.72 18.40 -32.75
CA ARG A 517 -14.40 17.15 -33.07
C ARG A 517 -14.22 16.13 -31.95
N THR A 518 -15.30 15.43 -31.61
CA THR A 518 -15.27 14.27 -30.74
C THR A 518 -15.05 13.00 -31.57
N ALA A 519 -14.29 12.07 -31.08
CA ALA A 519 -14.06 10.74 -31.64
C ALA A 519 -14.08 9.73 -30.50
N PRO A 520 -14.21 8.43 -30.78
CA PRO A 520 -14.96 7.46 -29.97
C PRO A 520 -15.13 7.86 -28.49
N GLY A 521 -16.12 7.33 -27.81
CA GLY A 521 -16.47 7.66 -26.42
C GLY A 521 -17.56 8.73 -26.30
N ARG A 522 -18.01 8.95 -25.07
CA ARG A 522 -19.06 9.90 -24.74
C ARG A 522 -18.45 11.17 -24.14
N TRP A 523 -18.91 12.33 -24.59
CA TRP A 523 -18.54 13.61 -24.03
C TRP A 523 -19.77 14.33 -23.48
N THR A 524 -19.69 14.80 -22.25
CA THR A 524 -20.71 15.58 -21.57
C THR A 524 -20.12 16.89 -21.05
N ALA A 525 -20.95 17.93 -20.93
CA ALA A 525 -20.55 19.19 -20.32
C ALA A 525 -21.37 19.38 -19.03
N GLN A 526 -20.67 19.63 -17.93
CA GLN A 526 -21.25 19.86 -16.62
C GLN A 526 -20.32 20.76 -15.79
N ASP A 527 -20.86 21.71 -15.05
CA ASP A 527 -20.17 22.58 -14.10
C ASP A 527 -18.92 23.29 -14.68
N GLY A 528 -19.05 23.82 -15.90
CA GLY A 528 -17.97 24.55 -16.57
C GLY A 528 -16.82 23.68 -17.11
N ALA A 529 -17.03 22.38 -17.22
CA ALA A 529 -16.05 21.41 -17.70
C ALA A 529 -16.67 20.45 -18.73
N VAL A 530 -15.83 19.84 -19.56
CA VAL A 530 -16.21 18.69 -20.39
C VAL A 530 -15.62 17.42 -19.82
N TRP A 531 -16.40 16.37 -19.80
CA TRP A 531 -16.05 15.06 -19.26
C TRP A 531 -16.04 14.03 -20.37
N GLY A 532 -14.88 13.39 -20.58
CA GLY A 532 -14.70 12.32 -21.54
C GLY A 532 -14.84 10.96 -20.86
N ASP A 533 -15.82 10.17 -21.31
CA ASP A 533 -16.08 8.80 -20.86
C ASP A 533 -15.66 7.83 -21.97
N PRO A 534 -14.60 7.03 -21.78
CA PRO A 534 -14.11 6.10 -22.78
C PRO A 534 -15.04 4.90 -23.03
N GLY A 535 -15.91 4.55 -22.07
CA GLY A 535 -16.70 3.32 -22.11
C GLY A 535 -16.21 2.26 -21.13
N ARG A 536 -16.66 1.01 -21.31
CA ARG A 536 -16.42 -0.08 -20.33
C ARG A 536 -15.54 -1.22 -20.85
N GLU A 537 -15.21 -1.22 -22.15
CA GLU A 537 -14.41 -2.29 -22.74
C GLU A 537 -12.90 -1.97 -22.69
N PRO A 538 -12.04 -2.97 -22.48
CA PRO A 538 -10.60 -2.75 -22.52
C PRO A 538 -10.14 -2.15 -23.85
N GLY A 539 -9.46 -1.00 -23.79
CA GLY A 539 -9.00 -0.27 -24.97
C GLY A 539 -9.97 0.80 -25.48
N ASP A 540 -11.14 0.96 -24.85
CA ASP A 540 -12.03 2.08 -25.11
C ASP A 540 -11.32 3.41 -24.80
N ARG A 541 -11.66 4.44 -25.57
CA ARG A 541 -11.12 5.79 -25.39
C ARG A 541 -12.15 6.83 -25.75
N ALA A 542 -12.08 7.99 -25.08
CA ALA A 542 -12.78 9.17 -25.55
C ALA A 542 -11.78 10.18 -26.08
N GLY A 543 -12.04 10.76 -27.24
CA GLY A 543 -11.18 11.73 -27.91
C GLY A 543 -11.89 13.06 -28.16
N LEU A 544 -11.21 14.19 -27.87
CA LEU A 544 -11.65 15.54 -28.23
C LEU A 544 -10.48 16.26 -28.91
N THR A 545 -10.57 16.51 -30.20
CA THR A 545 -9.50 17.07 -31.04
C THR A 545 -9.87 18.44 -31.59
N GLY A 546 -8.95 19.38 -31.48
CA GLY A 546 -9.12 20.71 -32.06
C GLY A 546 -7.83 21.40 -32.47
N PRO A 547 -7.92 22.50 -33.25
CA PRO A 547 -6.76 23.23 -33.73
C PRO A 547 -6.09 24.04 -32.61
N VAL A 548 -4.75 24.13 -32.64
CA VAL A 548 -3.93 24.93 -31.71
C VAL A 548 -3.13 26.01 -32.46
N GLY A 549 -2.37 25.65 -33.48
CA GLY A 549 -1.72 26.60 -34.41
C GLY A 549 -0.52 27.36 -33.81
N ILE A 550 0.33 26.69 -33.01
CA ILE A 550 1.58 27.28 -32.47
C ILE A 550 2.79 26.46 -32.91
N THR A 551 3.96 27.09 -32.95
CA THR A 551 5.28 26.42 -32.98
C THR A 551 5.94 26.54 -31.63
N ASP A 552 6.24 27.75 -31.21
CA ASP A 552 6.61 28.09 -29.84
C ASP A 552 5.42 28.68 -29.08
N GLY A 553 5.45 28.64 -27.76
CA GLY A 553 4.39 29.18 -26.94
C GLY A 553 4.01 28.24 -25.79
N THR A 554 2.87 28.50 -25.17
CA THR A 554 2.40 27.77 -24.01
C THR A 554 0.98 27.27 -24.20
N ILE A 555 0.76 26.01 -23.83
CA ILE A 555 -0.57 25.38 -23.71
C ILE A 555 -0.83 25.11 -22.24
N GLU A 556 -1.90 25.67 -21.72
CA GLU A 556 -2.34 25.43 -20.33
C GLU A 556 -3.81 25.00 -20.31
N TYR A 557 -4.13 24.07 -19.44
CA TYR A 557 -5.50 23.64 -19.19
C TYR A 557 -5.60 23.01 -17.80
N GLU A 558 -6.82 22.92 -17.29
CA GLU A 558 -7.10 22.19 -16.07
C GLU A 558 -7.75 20.84 -16.39
N PHE A 559 -7.36 19.83 -15.60
CA PHE A 559 -7.94 18.48 -15.68
C PHE A 559 -8.27 17.94 -14.30
N ASN A 560 -9.23 17.01 -14.24
CA ASN A 560 -9.65 16.32 -13.03
C ASN A 560 -9.67 14.82 -13.30
N LEU A 561 -8.96 14.07 -12.45
CA LEU A 561 -9.04 12.62 -12.40
C LEU A 561 -10.00 12.27 -11.26
N PRO A 562 -11.18 11.68 -11.54
CA PRO A 562 -12.14 11.37 -10.50
C PRO A 562 -11.59 10.48 -9.38
N ARG A 563 -12.21 10.55 -8.20
CA ARG A 563 -11.85 9.70 -7.05
C ARG A 563 -12.15 8.23 -7.36
N GLY A 564 -11.38 7.33 -6.76
CA GLY A 564 -11.53 5.88 -6.96
C GLY A 564 -10.75 5.29 -8.12
N ALA A 565 -10.06 6.11 -8.90
CA ALA A 565 -9.46 5.75 -10.18
C ALA A 565 -7.94 5.60 -10.11
N ALA A 566 -7.44 4.53 -9.53
CA ALA A 566 -5.99 4.24 -9.46
C ALA A 566 -5.31 4.18 -10.85
N ARG A 567 -6.07 4.08 -11.94
CA ARG A 567 -5.56 3.95 -13.31
C ARG A 567 -6.01 5.06 -14.27
N HIS A 568 -6.85 5.99 -13.82
CA HIS A 568 -7.25 7.09 -14.68
C HIS A 568 -6.03 7.87 -15.15
N SER A 569 -5.88 7.97 -16.44
CA SER A 569 -4.85 8.77 -17.07
C SER A 569 -5.48 9.64 -18.14
N GLN A 570 -5.06 10.89 -18.15
CA GLN A 570 -5.27 11.73 -19.30
C GLN A 570 -4.04 11.62 -20.21
N ARG A 571 -4.29 11.60 -21.49
CA ARG A 571 -3.26 11.69 -22.52
C ARG A 571 -3.56 12.86 -23.43
N ILE A 572 -2.56 13.69 -23.66
CA ILE A 572 -2.61 14.70 -24.69
C ILE A 572 -1.64 14.31 -25.79
N ALA A 573 -2.16 14.23 -27.01
CA ALA A 573 -1.33 14.16 -28.21
C ALA A 573 -1.28 15.55 -28.85
N VAL A 574 -0.06 15.99 -29.17
CA VAL A 574 0.22 17.29 -29.77
C VAL A 574 1.05 17.07 -31.01
N GLY A 575 0.67 17.68 -32.14
CA GLY A 575 1.44 17.52 -33.36
C GLY A 575 0.72 18.05 -34.63
N ASP A 576 1.20 17.62 -35.77
CA ASP A 576 0.65 17.99 -37.10
C ASP A 576 -0.30 16.94 -37.68
N GLY A 577 -0.66 15.91 -36.88
CA GLY A 577 -1.47 14.78 -37.30
C GLY A 577 -0.66 13.59 -37.87
N LYS A 578 0.62 13.79 -38.23
CA LYS A 578 1.53 12.74 -38.71
C LYS A 578 2.69 12.49 -37.73
N HIS A 579 3.26 13.56 -37.21
CA HIS A 579 4.35 13.50 -36.22
C HIS A 579 3.81 14.06 -34.92
N SER A 580 3.73 13.24 -33.91
CA SER A 580 3.17 13.65 -32.63
C SER A 580 3.97 13.10 -31.46
N PHE A 581 4.00 13.87 -30.40
CA PHE A 581 4.38 13.40 -29.09
C PHE A 581 3.13 13.38 -28.19
N ARG A 582 3.25 12.72 -27.09
CA ARG A 582 2.17 12.63 -26.10
C ARG A 582 2.67 12.99 -24.71
N VAL A 583 1.83 13.67 -23.97
CA VAL A 583 1.98 13.91 -22.54
C VAL A 583 0.90 13.10 -21.84
N VAL A 584 1.31 12.20 -20.95
CA VAL A 584 0.42 11.34 -20.16
C VAL A 584 0.59 11.70 -18.72
N VAL A 585 -0.52 11.95 -18.03
CA VAL A 585 -0.53 12.23 -16.61
C VAL A 585 -1.53 11.29 -15.93
N SER A 586 -1.06 10.58 -14.95
CA SER A 586 -1.86 9.74 -14.05
C SER A 586 -1.66 10.21 -12.60
N ALA A 587 -2.36 9.61 -11.65
CA ALA A 587 -2.27 10.00 -10.24
C ALA A 587 -0.84 10.00 -9.67
N GLY A 588 0.05 9.18 -10.24
CA GLY A 588 1.43 9.02 -9.74
C GLY A 588 2.55 9.32 -10.73
N ARG A 589 2.24 9.69 -12.00
CA ARG A 589 3.26 9.76 -13.06
C ARG A 589 2.96 10.82 -14.10
N LEU A 590 4.02 11.54 -14.50
CA LEU A 590 4.09 12.38 -15.68
C LEU A 590 5.03 11.71 -16.70
N GLU A 591 4.55 11.43 -17.90
CA GLU A 591 5.35 10.90 -19.01
C GLU A 591 5.22 11.78 -20.24
N VAL A 592 6.34 12.10 -20.88
CA VAL A 592 6.37 12.67 -22.24
C VAL A 592 7.09 11.69 -23.16
N SER A 593 6.44 11.31 -24.25
CA SER A 593 7.02 10.36 -25.20
C SER A 593 6.72 10.74 -26.65
N LYS A 594 7.72 10.51 -27.54
CA LYS A 594 7.56 10.61 -28.98
C LYS A 594 6.83 9.36 -29.49
N ASN A 595 5.82 9.53 -30.32
CA ASN A 595 5.18 8.41 -30.98
C ASN A 595 6.09 7.81 -32.07
N PRO A 596 5.99 6.49 -32.37
CA PRO A 596 6.65 5.87 -33.50
C PRO A 596 6.27 6.53 -34.82
N GLU A 597 7.18 6.58 -35.78
CA GLU A 597 6.87 7.08 -37.11
C GLU A 597 6.00 6.08 -37.90
N PRO A 598 4.99 6.55 -38.62
CA PRO A 598 4.15 5.66 -39.44
C PRO A 598 4.99 4.92 -40.48
N GLY A 599 5.00 3.57 -40.46
CA GLY A 599 5.65 2.74 -41.48
C GLY A 599 7.01 2.17 -41.12
N GLN A 600 7.61 2.52 -40.01
CA GLN A 600 8.74 1.80 -39.43
C GLN A 600 8.17 0.75 -38.48
N GLY A 601 8.63 -0.53 -38.61
CA GLY A 601 8.11 -1.66 -37.83
C GLY A 601 8.12 -1.42 -36.32
N GLN A 602 7.68 -2.36 -35.48
CA GLN A 602 7.45 -2.25 -34.02
C GLN A 602 8.51 -1.42 -33.26
N GLU A 603 8.59 -0.11 -33.49
CA GLU A 603 9.36 0.80 -32.66
C GLU A 603 8.55 1.14 -31.41
N VAL A 604 9.14 0.92 -30.26
CA VAL A 604 8.63 1.34 -28.96
C VAL A 604 8.68 2.88 -28.90
N ALA A 605 7.61 3.52 -28.43
CA ALA A 605 7.59 4.98 -28.21
C ALA A 605 8.81 5.42 -27.39
N GLN A 606 9.57 6.41 -27.87
CA GLN A 606 10.72 6.94 -27.17
C GLN A 606 10.25 7.83 -26.01
N ARG A 607 10.60 7.43 -24.79
CA ARG A 607 10.30 8.21 -23.58
C ARG A 607 11.32 9.34 -23.41
N LEU A 608 10.83 10.56 -23.21
CA LEU A 608 11.63 11.77 -23.10
C LEU A 608 11.59 12.38 -21.69
N ILE A 609 10.45 12.25 -21.00
CA ILE A 609 10.26 12.59 -19.59
C ILE A 609 9.57 11.41 -18.90
N ASP A 610 9.98 11.13 -17.67
CA ASP A 610 9.39 10.11 -16.81
C ASP A 610 9.56 10.53 -15.34
N GLU A 611 8.60 11.30 -14.83
CA GLU A 611 8.66 11.89 -13.51
C GLU A 611 7.52 11.41 -12.61
N ARG A 612 7.80 11.30 -11.32
CA ARG A 612 6.77 11.03 -10.32
C ARG A 612 6.04 12.32 -9.98
N VAL A 613 4.72 12.30 -10.09
CA VAL A 613 3.85 13.40 -9.68
C VAL A 613 2.86 12.92 -8.63
N ARG A 614 2.41 13.81 -7.76
CA ARG A 614 1.38 13.52 -6.76
C ARG A 614 0.13 14.32 -7.11
N LEU A 615 -0.77 13.70 -7.85
CA LEU A 615 -2.08 14.29 -8.12
C LEU A 615 -3.09 13.84 -7.06
N ARG A 616 -4.01 14.73 -6.72
CA ARG A 616 -5.15 14.42 -5.87
C ARG A 616 -6.36 14.06 -6.75
N PRO A 617 -6.85 12.81 -6.72
CA PRO A 617 -8.08 12.46 -7.43
C PRO A 617 -9.26 13.30 -6.95
N GLY A 618 -10.11 13.72 -7.87
CA GLY A 618 -11.27 14.58 -7.60
C GLY A 618 -10.97 16.07 -7.47
N VAL A 619 -9.71 16.48 -7.59
CA VAL A 619 -9.27 17.89 -7.57
C VAL A 619 -8.89 18.33 -8.98
N TRP A 620 -9.15 19.60 -9.30
CA TRP A 620 -8.68 20.20 -10.55
C TRP A 620 -7.19 20.52 -10.46
N HIS A 621 -6.42 20.05 -11.42
CA HIS A 621 -4.99 20.29 -11.56
C HIS A 621 -4.70 21.07 -12.83
N THR A 622 -3.84 22.09 -12.74
CA THR A 622 -3.35 22.81 -13.91
C THR A 622 -2.15 22.08 -14.50
N LEU A 623 -2.18 21.81 -15.81
CA LEU A 623 -1.03 21.37 -16.57
C LEU A 623 -0.63 22.45 -17.54
N ARG A 624 0.65 22.84 -17.53
CA ARG A 624 1.24 23.84 -18.42
C ARG A 624 2.37 23.19 -19.22
N MET A 625 2.33 23.31 -20.53
CA MET A 625 3.37 22.89 -21.47
C MET A 625 3.91 24.11 -22.18
N ARG A 626 5.19 24.41 -22.01
CA ARG A 626 5.88 25.48 -22.71
C ARG A 626 6.83 24.92 -23.75
N PHE A 627 6.78 25.44 -24.97
CA PHE A 627 7.62 25.07 -26.10
C PHE A 627 8.53 26.23 -26.47
N GLN A 628 9.83 25.95 -26.61
CA GLN A 628 10.80 26.93 -27.05
C GLN A 628 11.87 26.23 -27.90
N GLY A 629 11.79 26.36 -29.23
CA GLY A 629 12.64 25.64 -30.16
C GLY A 629 12.46 24.12 -29.98
N ASP A 630 13.55 23.41 -29.73
CA ASP A 630 13.60 21.97 -29.53
C ASP A 630 13.36 21.51 -28.05
N GLU A 631 12.97 22.43 -27.18
CA GLU A 631 12.74 22.15 -25.74
C GLU A 631 11.24 22.19 -25.39
N ILE A 632 10.82 21.26 -24.55
CA ILE A 632 9.56 21.29 -23.81
C ILE A 632 9.82 21.42 -22.32
N SER A 633 9.07 22.29 -21.63
CA SER A 633 8.91 22.28 -20.18
C SER A 633 7.47 21.93 -19.84
N VAL A 634 7.26 20.96 -18.94
CA VAL A 634 5.94 20.55 -18.47
C VAL A 634 5.87 20.79 -16.96
N GLN A 635 4.87 21.56 -16.55
CA GLN A 635 4.59 21.86 -15.15
C GLN A 635 3.24 21.30 -14.74
N VAL A 636 3.21 20.51 -13.67
CA VAL A 636 1.98 19.97 -13.06
C VAL A 636 2.24 19.66 -11.58
N ALA A 637 1.32 20.03 -10.71
CA ALA A 637 1.35 19.68 -9.28
C ALA A 637 2.69 19.98 -8.58
N GLY A 638 3.27 21.15 -8.85
CA GLY A 638 4.55 21.59 -8.25
C GLY A 638 5.81 20.95 -8.88
N ILE A 639 5.66 20.07 -9.85
CA ILE A 639 6.78 19.49 -10.60
C ILE A 639 6.98 20.27 -11.90
N GLU A 640 8.22 20.58 -12.22
CA GLU A 640 8.65 21.05 -13.54
C GLU A 640 9.65 20.07 -14.13
N ALA A 641 9.35 19.52 -15.31
CA ALA A 641 10.21 18.61 -16.04
C ALA A 641 10.51 19.14 -17.44
N LYS A 642 11.72 18.92 -17.92
CA LYS A 642 12.18 19.44 -19.23
C LYS A 642 12.81 18.34 -20.05
N ALA A 643 12.61 18.43 -21.37
CA ALA A 643 13.27 17.58 -22.34
C ALA A 643 13.61 18.34 -23.62
N LYS A 644 14.66 17.88 -24.33
CA LYS A 644 15.04 18.38 -25.65
C LYS A 644 14.86 17.27 -26.69
N HIS A 645 14.14 17.59 -27.75
CA HIS A 645 14.00 16.72 -28.90
C HIS A 645 13.53 17.54 -30.11
N PRO A 646 14.06 17.31 -31.34
CA PRO A 646 13.65 18.05 -32.54
C PRO A 646 12.14 18.09 -32.80
N ILE A 647 11.38 17.06 -32.35
CA ILE A 647 9.93 17.01 -32.46
C ILE A 647 9.23 18.23 -31.83
N PHE A 648 9.85 18.86 -30.81
CA PHE A 648 9.26 20.02 -30.15
C PHE A 648 9.39 21.31 -30.95
N ALA A 649 10.30 21.37 -31.94
CA ALA A 649 10.41 22.49 -32.86
C ALA A 649 9.35 22.43 -33.97
N GLU A 650 8.69 21.29 -34.16
CA GLU A 650 7.66 21.12 -35.20
C GLU A 650 6.37 21.90 -34.87
N PRO A 651 5.62 22.40 -35.89
CA PRO A 651 4.35 23.07 -35.65
C PRO A 651 3.32 22.21 -34.97
N LYS A 652 2.68 22.72 -33.90
CA LYS A 652 1.58 22.09 -33.19
C LYS A 652 0.28 22.56 -33.80
N LYS A 653 -0.24 21.79 -34.74
CA LYS A 653 -1.47 22.14 -35.48
C LYS A 653 -2.73 21.69 -34.77
N GLU A 654 -2.67 20.53 -34.11
CA GLU A 654 -3.80 19.93 -33.39
C GLU A 654 -3.42 19.52 -31.97
N LEU A 655 -4.40 19.64 -31.08
CA LEU A 655 -4.38 19.14 -29.72
C LEU A 655 -5.48 18.09 -29.58
N ASN A 656 -5.14 16.93 -29.07
CA ASN A 656 -6.07 15.84 -28.86
C ASN A 656 -6.09 15.42 -27.40
N PHE A 657 -7.18 15.70 -26.70
CA PHE A 657 -7.44 15.18 -25.35
C PHE A 657 -7.95 13.75 -25.47
N LEU A 658 -7.30 12.83 -24.83
CA LEU A 658 -7.65 11.42 -24.80
C LEU A 658 -7.79 10.95 -23.37
N THR A 659 -8.88 10.23 -23.09
CA THR A 659 -9.08 9.55 -21.80
C THR A 659 -9.03 8.05 -22.02
N PHE A 660 -8.40 7.34 -21.07
CA PHE A 660 -8.28 5.89 -21.06
C PHE A 660 -8.57 5.40 -19.64
N ASP A 661 -9.14 4.22 -19.54
CA ASP A 661 -9.36 3.53 -18.25
C ASP A 661 -10.23 4.32 -17.24
N GLY A 662 -11.02 5.30 -17.72
CA GLY A 662 -12.00 6.00 -16.88
C GLY A 662 -12.33 7.43 -17.35
N VAL A 663 -13.30 8.03 -16.68
CA VAL A 663 -13.79 9.38 -16.96
C VAL A 663 -12.76 10.42 -16.53
N VAL A 664 -12.47 11.41 -17.37
CA VAL A 664 -11.58 12.54 -17.03
C VAL A 664 -12.25 13.86 -17.41
N GLY A 665 -12.18 14.84 -16.52
CA GLY A 665 -12.69 16.19 -16.75
C GLY A 665 -11.59 17.12 -17.30
N PHE A 666 -12.00 18.07 -18.15
CA PHE A 666 -11.14 19.13 -18.70
C PHE A 666 -11.85 20.47 -18.67
N ARG A 667 -11.13 21.54 -18.34
CA ARG A 667 -11.64 22.92 -18.39
C ARG A 667 -10.52 23.94 -18.62
N HIS A 668 -10.86 25.18 -18.93
CA HIS A 668 -9.96 26.35 -19.04
C HIS A 668 -8.73 26.13 -19.92
N LEU A 669 -8.93 25.71 -21.17
CA LEU A 669 -7.82 25.63 -22.13
C LEU A 669 -7.42 27.02 -22.60
N VAL A 670 -6.16 27.38 -22.40
CA VAL A 670 -5.55 28.62 -22.90
C VAL A 670 -4.29 28.29 -23.69
N VAL A 671 -4.13 28.91 -24.83
CA VAL A 671 -2.91 28.81 -25.65
C VAL A 671 -2.37 30.20 -25.92
N VAL A 672 -1.09 30.42 -25.60
CA VAL A 672 -0.37 31.68 -25.74
C VAL A 672 0.85 31.48 -26.64
N ARG A 673 1.17 32.42 -27.49
CA ARG A 673 2.42 32.44 -28.29
C ARG A 673 3.59 33.01 -27.51
#